data_2ed053c81f6cb240f54bd798cf68cf8e
#
_entry.id   2ed053c81f6cb240f54bd798cf68cf8e
#
_cell.length_a   1.000
_cell.length_b   1.000
_cell.length_c   1.000
_cell.angle_alpha   90.00
_cell.angle_beta   90.00
_cell.angle_gamma   90.00
#
_symmetry.space_group_name_H-M   'P 1'
#
loop_
_entity.id
_entity.type
_entity.pdbx_description
1 polymer ?
#
loop_
_entity_poly.entity_id
_entity_poly.type
_entity_poly.pdbx_seq_one_letter_code
_entity_poly.pdbx_strand_id
1 'polypeptide(L)'
;MRKWLSIISALIIFLIVVIIAAVWQFNRVLQSSHIENLDYHIQTFNVHQITFSDLFFVYNSPARAQIIRVQGLDANLEWQSLIPHLANINIKQISIVDAPQQQPAPSEQTAIPSSSTAFTLPEEWSLPGAFPKQIHIQQLSIKQHCASAICSLTGKVDAVSSSPKQLTINLLVSPGEVVDSQHQLQINAVYQVEKNLPALTATLVVDQSINVELSTNLRKEHELYWLGTLKGSATYLDSWWGPYLKAWNININSQTSELANSGQSKLSLQSDWQLAVTPLLNLPATADAVQKKKAITGNLFLNAQIPVPLKILNLGEFSGQTKIDLEVNAGQLNRYAVVADINADHLVIPDAWITAGLQIDTVHLNVQSNVEDNVSLASLPVDFAGVTTGKLQTKFSGHVLLDTFTKKIIVDQLMLNGTAKQLKPVSGYEFENIDVTMHAIGFWQPDSFSFGISEPSQIGADLTIKPLELNAKSARVMAKQLSVSGKIAQGNIDWPKFHIDSDASISVSKLSHPQLKPNVWRWQGKTKGAFEDFDATGELSVGSILGLQHHLTIKTSDLKMDWKMADLFLLAANPFADTIKAWPPLLSFARGKLTANGNVLFDLDKNKLKGSSTHLQLQDIAGVYDTILFEGVTTKANLATSDSSLKITTDEIKVNQVNKGFVIGPMVASGNYEAGFQNILSGKLTLKKLTGTLMDGSVSTPAQVFDFSRASQNMIVSLKQINLTTLLQQHPGTELSGSGRLSGDIPIEVSAKGVRVIKGVVAAEAPGGQLKYQSARAAELAKTQPSMKLLVEALNDFHYSVLSSGVSYDENGKLLLSVRLEGKNPKLEKGRPINLNVNLEEDLPALLASMQLSSKVTDIVKKRLQDTIQQNSAQQNSALEEIPTLKVKP
;
A
#
# COMPACT_ATOMS: atom_id res chain seq x y z
N MET A 1 25.85 19.57 -7.34
CA MET A 1 27.00 20.45 -7.04
C MET A 1 28.36 19.89 -7.47
N ARG A 2 28.77 18.65 -7.14
CA ARG A 2 30.07 18.08 -7.56
C ARG A 2 30.35 18.09 -9.10
N LYS A 3 29.32 17.92 -9.93
CA LYS A 3 29.44 18.00 -11.40
C LYS A 3 29.64 19.44 -11.92
N TRP A 4 29.23 20.45 -11.15
CA TRP A 4 29.36 21.87 -11.52
C TRP A 4 30.79 22.37 -11.38
N LEU A 5 31.43 22.08 -10.26
CA LEU A 5 32.83 22.46 -10.02
C LEU A 5 33.80 21.79 -11.00
N SER A 6 33.54 20.52 -11.31
CA SER A 6 34.40 19.80 -12.27
C SER A 6 34.26 20.30 -13.69
N ILE A 7 33.13 20.91 -14.05
CA ILE A 7 32.88 21.35 -15.44
C ILE A 7 33.39 22.76 -15.68
N ILE A 8 33.20 23.69 -14.72
CA ILE A 8 33.75 25.04 -14.83
C ILE A 8 35.27 24.99 -14.74
N SER A 9 35.85 24.21 -13.84
CA SER A 9 37.27 23.99 -13.78
C SER A 9 37.77 23.20 -15.00
N ALA A 10 37.00 22.25 -15.51
CA ALA A 10 37.39 21.54 -16.76
C ALA A 10 37.31 22.43 -17.99
N LEU A 11 36.38 23.39 -18.05
CA LEU A 11 36.27 24.31 -19.19
C LEU A 11 37.41 25.36 -19.19
N ILE A 12 37.75 25.87 -18.02
CA ILE A 12 38.88 26.79 -17.83
C ILE A 12 40.21 26.04 -18.02
N ILE A 13 40.37 24.88 -17.43
CA ILE A 13 41.55 24.02 -17.60
C ILE A 13 41.60 23.50 -19.02
N PHE A 14 40.49 23.14 -19.66
CA PHE A 14 40.44 22.71 -21.05
C PHE A 14 40.87 23.82 -21.99
N LEU A 15 40.43 25.07 -21.80
CA LEU A 15 40.85 26.20 -22.63
C LEU A 15 42.36 26.51 -22.45
N ILE A 16 42.83 26.49 -21.22
CA ILE A 16 44.23 26.73 -20.88
C ILE A 16 45.11 25.54 -21.32
N VAL A 17 44.67 24.33 -21.09
CA VAL A 17 45.35 23.12 -21.56
C VAL A 17 45.32 23.03 -23.08
N VAL A 18 44.25 23.48 -23.74
CA VAL A 18 44.21 23.57 -25.21
C VAL A 18 45.21 24.61 -25.75
N ILE A 19 45.34 25.76 -25.10
CA ILE A 19 46.32 26.77 -25.52
C ILE A 19 47.75 26.34 -25.17
N ILE A 20 48.01 25.83 -23.99
CA ILE A 20 49.31 25.30 -23.54
C ILE A 20 49.62 24.00 -24.29
N ALA A 21 48.68 23.12 -24.49
CA ALA A 21 48.85 21.90 -25.27
C ALA A 21 49.02 22.20 -26.79
N ALA A 22 48.34 23.19 -27.34
CA ALA A 22 48.56 23.61 -28.71
C ALA A 22 49.99 24.04 -28.98
N VAL A 23 50.65 24.68 -28.05
CA VAL A 23 52.00 25.16 -28.17
C VAL A 23 53.04 24.08 -27.82
N TRP A 24 52.85 23.31 -26.78
CA TRP A 24 53.76 22.21 -26.40
C TRP A 24 53.64 21.01 -27.34
N GLN A 25 52.47 20.76 -27.85
CA GLN A 25 52.23 19.69 -28.81
C GLN A 25 52.55 20.03 -30.22
N PHE A 26 52.71 21.32 -30.63
CA PHE A 26 53.08 21.66 -32.00
C PHE A 26 54.37 20.96 -32.49
N ASN A 27 55.29 20.64 -31.57
CA ASN A 27 56.46 19.82 -31.85
C ASN A 27 56.26 18.29 -31.66
N ARG A 28 55.30 17.86 -30.88
CA ARG A 28 55.01 16.44 -30.66
C ARG A 28 53.76 15.95 -31.42
N VAL A 29 52.86 16.86 -31.71
CA VAL A 29 51.54 16.59 -32.32
C VAL A 29 51.68 16.23 -33.82
N LEU A 30 52.72 16.64 -34.48
CA LEU A 30 53.04 16.17 -35.86
C LEU A 30 53.35 14.65 -35.90
N GLN A 31 53.59 14.02 -34.77
CA GLN A 31 53.91 12.57 -34.70
C GLN A 31 52.82 11.67 -34.06
N SER A 32 51.83 12.22 -33.39
CA SER A 32 50.82 11.42 -32.72
C SER A 32 49.42 12.04 -32.69
N SER A 33 49.14 12.96 -33.63
CA SER A 33 47.91 13.74 -33.61
C SER A 33 46.72 13.00 -34.24
N HIS A 34 45.60 13.01 -33.55
CA HIS A 34 44.30 12.67 -34.10
C HIS A 34 43.80 13.71 -35.13
N ILE A 35 44.73 14.35 -35.92
CA ILE A 35 44.41 15.32 -36.95
C ILE A 35 44.35 14.60 -38.28
N GLU A 36 43.18 14.65 -38.90
CA GLU A 36 42.96 14.12 -40.24
C GLU A 36 42.63 15.24 -41.22
N ASN A 37 42.91 15.03 -42.50
CA ASN A 37 42.54 15.94 -43.58
C ASN A 37 43.08 17.37 -43.39
N LEU A 38 44.37 17.51 -43.04
CA LEU A 38 45.04 18.83 -42.96
C LEU A 38 45.20 19.45 -44.37
N ASP A 39 44.55 20.57 -44.58
CA ASP A 39 44.68 21.39 -45.79
C ASP A 39 45.05 22.82 -45.41
N TYR A 40 45.95 23.44 -46.12
CA TYR A 40 46.41 24.79 -45.84
C TYR A 40 46.85 25.55 -47.10
N HIS A 41 46.56 26.87 -47.12
CA HIS A 41 46.98 27.79 -48.14
C HIS A 41 47.84 28.89 -47.56
N ILE A 42 49.12 28.88 -47.90
CA ILE A 42 50.09 29.91 -47.50
C ILE A 42 49.98 31.08 -48.49
N GLN A 43 49.68 32.27 -47.90
CA GLN A 43 49.60 33.50 -48.69
C GLN A 43 50.95 34.21 -48.81
N THR A 44 51.65 34.32 -47.67
CA THR A 44 53.03 34.90 -47.68
C THR A 44 53.93 34.07 -46.77
N PHE A 45 55.14 33.88 -47.19
CA PHE A 45 56.18 33.25 -46.39
C PHE A 45 57.48 34.06 -46.56
N ASN A 46 57.84 34.79 -45.47
CA ASN A 46 59.05 35.53 -45.45
C ASN A 46 59.76 35.42 -44.07
N VAL A 47 60.97 36.03 -43.98
CA VAL A 47 61.84 35.91 -42.79
C VAL A 47 61.17 36.46 -41.49
N HIS A 48 60.17 37.35 -41.61
CA HIS A 48 59.50 38.00 -40.46
C HIS A 48 58.06 37.65 -40.33
N GLN A 49 57.43 37.03 -41.33
CA GLN A 49 56.01 36.79 -41.33
C GLN A 49 55.63 35.55 -42.14
N ILE A 50 54.71 34.77 -41.61
CA ILE A 50 54.03 33.67 -42.27
C ILE A 50 52.53 33.95 -42.21
N THR A 51 51.86 34.00 -43.39
CA THR A 51 50.44 34.18 -43.44
C THR A 51 49.76 32.97 -44.11
N PHE A 52 48.70 32.51 -43.51
CA PHE A 52 47.81 31.52 -44.09
C PHE A 52 46.46 32.18 -44.40
N SER A 53 46.02 32.04 -45.63
CA SER A 53 44.65 32.51 -45.97
C SER A 53 43.61 31.62 -45.43
N ASP A 54 43.85 30.30 -45.47
CA ASP A 54 42.93 29.27 -44.94
C ASP A 54 43.76 28.07 -44.47
N LEU A 55 43.39 27.52 -43.31
CA LEU A 55 43.93 26.33 -42.73
C LEU A 55 42.74 25.48 -42.20
N PHE A 56 42.62 24.25 -42.67
CA PHE A 56 41.51 23.35 -42.37
C PHE A 56 42.06 22.02 -41.88
N PHE A 57 41.43 21.48 -40.83
CA PHE A 57 41.72 20.13 -40.37
C PHE A 57 40.57 19.55 -39.58
N VAL A 58 40.49 18.23 -39.48
CA VAL A 58 39.55 17.49 -38.66
C VAL A 58 40.29 16.95 -37.44
N TYR A 59 39.81 17.30 -36.27
CA TYR A 59 40.33 16.80 -35.01
C TYR A 59 39.43 15.70 -34.47
N ASN A 60 39.92 14.48 -34.39
CA ASN A 60 39.22 13.31 -33.89
C ASN A 60 39.57 13.07 -32.43
N SER A 61 38.75 13.62 -31.52
CA SER A 61 38.84 13.28 -30.11
C SER A 61 38.07 11.94 -29.81
N PRO A 62 38.46 11.16 -28.79
CA PRO A 62 37.72 9.95 -28.42
C PRO A 62 36.22 10.17 -28.16
N ALA A 63 35.82 11.39 -27.85
CA ALA A 63 34.43 11.76 -27.55
C ALA A 63 33.70 12.36 -28.76
N ARG A 64 34.38 13.11 -29.66
CA ARG A 64 33.75 13.84 -30.79
C ARG A 64 34.77 14.14 -31.87
N ALA A 65 34.34 14.11 -33.13
CA ALA A 65 35.09 14.64 -34.24
C ALA A 65 34.70 16.11 -34.47
N GLN A 66 35.68 16.99 -34.63
CA GLN A 66 35.50 18.43 -34.85
C GLN A 66 36.20 18.91 -36.09
N ILE A 67 35.51 19.69 -36.89
CA ILE A 67 36.04 20.39 -38.07
C ILE A 67 36.54 21.75 -37.62
N ILE A 68 37.84 21.99 -37.77
CA ILE A 68 38.46 23.26 -37.39
C ILE A 68 38.94 23.96 -38.66
N ARG A 69 38.50 25.19 -38.84
CA ARG A 69 38.92 26.05 -39.93
C ARG A 69 39.47 27.37 -39.41
N VAL A 70 40.66 27.73 -39.79
CA VAL A 70 41.33 28.96 -39.40
C VAL A 70 41.53 29.82 -40.63
N GLN A 71 41.00 31.04 -40.63
CA GLN A 71 41.09 31.95 -41.75
C GLN A 71 41.89 33.22 -41.36
N GLY A 72 42.75 33.62 -42.24
CA GLY A 72 43.59 34.83 -42.12
C GLY A 72 44.52 34.76 -40.92
N LEU A 73 45.27 33.67 -40.79
CA LEU A 73 46.30 33.53 -39.76
C LEU A 73 47.54 34.28 -40.20
N ASP A 74 47.98 35.23 -39.35
CA ASP A 74 49.17 36.02 -39.54
C ASP A 74 50.12 35.79 -38.36
N ALA A 75 51.26 35.19 -38.61
CA ALA A 75 52.28 34.83 -37.64
C ALA A 75 53.55 35.65 -37.87
N ASN A 76 53.82 36.53 -36.93
CA ASN A 76 55.00 37.38 -36.95
C ASN A 76 56.16 36.70 -36.22
N LEU A 77 57.36 36.70 -36.88
CA LEU A 77 58.60 36.11 -36.41
C LEU A 77 59.60 37.20 -35.97
N GLU A 78 60.13 37.09 -34.77
CA GLU A 78 61.28 37.87 -34.29
C GLU A 78 62.51 36.99 -34.21
N TRP A 79 63.63 37.50 -34.65
CA TRP A 79 64.89 36.78 -34.69
C TRP A 79 65.77 37.16 -33.47
N GLN A 80 66.00 36.16 -32.61
CA GLN A 80 67.00 36.29 -31.55
C GLN A 80 68.16 35.33 -31.78
N SER A 81 69.36 35.90 -32.07
CA SER A 81 70.59 35.09 -32.22
C SER A 81 70.45 33.97 -33.23
N LEU A 82 69.90 34.23 -34.45
CA LEU A 82 69.67 33.29 -35.52
C LEU A 82 68.60 32.23 -35.41
N ILE A 83 67.78 32.28 -34.28
CA ILE A 83 66.62 31.39 -34.08
C ILE A 83 65.38 32.24 -34.26
N PRO A 84 64.42 31.85 -35.14
CA PRO A 84 63.18 32.57 -35.26
C PRO A 84 62.27 32.20 -34.07
N HIS A 85 61.75 33.22 -33.38
CA HIS A 85 60.77 33.12 -32.33
C HIS A 85 59.43 33.67 -32.81
N LEU A 86 58.36 33.01 -32.50
CA LEU A 86 57.01 33.45 -32.82
C LEU A 86 56.65 34.63 -31.90
N ALA A 87 56.55 35.84 -32.48
CA ALA A 87 56.27 37.05 -31.71
C ALA A 87 54.77 37.21 -31.46
N ASN A 88 54.01 37.32 -32.54
CA ASN A 88 52.57 37.56 -32.44
C ASN A 88 51.85 36.66 -33.47
N ILE A 89 50.69 36.20 -33.06
CA ILE A 89 49.75 35.48 -33.94
C ILE A 89 48.45 36.27 -33.97
N ASN A 90 48.06 36.71 -35.15
CA ASN A 90 46.78 37.36 -35.39
C ASN A 90 45.93 36.42 -36.28
N ILE A 91 44.71 36.13 -35.84
CA ILE A 91 43.80 35.26 -36.57
C ILE A 91 42.49 36.02 -36.78
N LYS A 92 42.05 36.13 -38.03
CA LYS A 92 40.79 36.79 -38.34
C LYS A 92 39.62 36.00 -37.87
N GLN A 93 39.62 34.68 -38.15
CA GLN A 93 38.50 33.82 -37.76
C GLN A 93 38.95 32.36 -37.52
N ILE A 94 38.45 31.80 -36.42
CA ILE A 94 38.49 30.35 -36.17
C ILE A 94 37.04 29.85 -36.14
N SER A 95 36.75 28.83 -36.93
CA SER A 95 35.46 28.13 -36.92
C SER A 95 35.68 26.70 -36.45
N ILE A 96 34.98 26.31 -35.41
CA ILE A 96 34.93 24.96 -34.85
C ILE A 96 33.51 24.44 -35.01
N VAL A 97 33.35 23.32 -35.73
CA VAL A 97 32.05 22.72 -36.03
C VAL A 97 32.12 21.23 -35.67
N ASP A 98 31.14 20.74 -34.91
CA ASP A 98 31.02 19.30 -34.65
C ASP A 98 30.75 18.57 -35.97
N ALA A 99 31.58 17.57 -36.32
CA ALA A 99 31.36 16.73 -37.46
C ALA A 99 30.07 15.92 -37.33
N PRO A 100 29.32 15.69 -38.43
CA PRO A 100 28.13 14.83 -38.38
C PRO A 100 28.54 13.44 -37.91
N GLN A 101 27.84 12.92 -36.88
CA GLN A 101 28.06 11.56 -36.36
C GLN A 101 27.80 10.55 -37.47
N GLN A 102 28.85 9.93 -38.01
CA GLN A 102 28.71 8.63 -38.64
C GLN A 102 28.46 7.63 -37.52
N GLN A 103 27.34 6.89 -37.56
CA GLN A 103 27.08 5.80 -36.62
C GLN A 103 28.33 4.90 -36.56
N PRO A 104 28.93 4.68 -35.42
CA PRO A 104 30.05 3.75 -35.31
C PRO A 104 29.55 2.37 -35.71
N ALA A 105 30.17 1.76 -36.69
CA ALA A 105 30.07 0.33 -36.92
C ALA A 105 30.43 -0.39 -35.61
N PRO A 106 29.80 -1.52 -35.26
CA PRO A 106 30.12 -2.26 -34.03
C PRO A 106 31.59 -2.68 -34.11
N SER A 107 32.47 -1.93 -33.47
CA SER A 107 33.88 -2.26 -33.39
C SER A 107 34.07 -3.35 -32.36
N GLU A 108 34.59 -4.48 -32.81
CA GLU A 108 35.27 -5.45 -31.95
C GLU A 108 36.16 -4.71 -30.95
N GLN A 109 36.01 -5.06 -29.68
CA GLN A 109 36.88 -4.59 -28.61
C GLN A 109 38.32 -5.06 -28.87
N THR A 110 39.07 -4.27 -29.65
CA THR A 110 40.53 -4.38 -29.63
C THR A 110 41.04 -3.81 -28.32
N ALA A 111 41.55 -4.70 -27.49
CA ALA A 111 42.24 -4.36 -26.26
C ALA A 111 43.28 -3.25 -26.53
N ILE A 112 43.03 -2.07 -25.90
CA ILE A 112 44.02 -0.98 -25.91
C ILE A 112 45.29 -1.51 -25.25
N PRO A 113 46.47 -1.47 -25.88
CA PRO A 113 47.71 -1.83 -25.21
C PRO A 113 47.93 -0.83 -24.07
N SER A 114 47.91 -1.31 -22.84
CA SER A 114 48.20 -0.55 -21.64
C SER A 114 49.72 -0.19 -21.63
N SER A 115 50.11 0.84 -22.30
CA SER A 115 51.39 1.52 -22.02
C SER A 115 51.14 2.41 -20.80
N SER A 116 51.40 1.86 -19.62
CA SER A 116 51.39 2.57 -18.37
C SER A 116 52.61 3.49 -18.25
N THR A 117 52.57 4.64 -18.90
CA THR A 117 53.49 5.70 -18.49
C THR A 117 52.94 6.36 -17.25
N ALA A 118 53.61 6.20 -16.12
CA ALA A 118 53.35 6.97 -14.92
C ALA A 118 53.35 8.47 -15.31
N PHE A 119 52.30 9.19 -14.88
CA PHE A 119 52.20 10.63 -15.13
C PHE A 119 53.30 11.32 -14.33
N THR A 120 54.37 11.74 -15.00
CA THR A 120 55.48 12.51 -14.39
C THR A 120 55.19 13.99 -14.58
N LEU A 121 55.20 14.73 -13.47
CA LEU A 121 55.12 16.20 -13.52
C LEU A 121 56.31 16.77 -14.28
N PRO A 122 56.13 17.82 -15.09
CA PRO A 122 57.25 18.49 -15.75
C PRO A 122 58.18 19.12 -14.70
N GLU A 123 59.48 19.01 -14.95
CA GLU A 123 60.50 19.63 -14.11
C GLU A 123 60.47 21.16 -14.12
N GLU A 124 60.06 21.72 -15.24
CA GLU A 124 59.82 23.16 -15.42
C GLU A 124 58.44 23.43 -16.00
N TRP A 125 57.72 24.36 -15.36
CA TRP A 125 56.37 24.81 -15.72
C TRP A 125 56.39 26.10 -16.58
N SER A 126 57.47 26.34 -17.31
CA SER A 126 57.55 27.49 -18.20
C SER A 126 56.77 27.21 -19.50
N LEU A 127 56.26 28.28 -20.10
CA LEU A 127 55.74 28.23 -21.45
C LEU A 127 56.85 27.77 -22.40
N PRO A 128 56.51 26.96 -23.44
CA PRO A 128 57.52 26.60 -24.45
C PRO A 128 58.19 27.82 -25.03
N GLY A 129 59.50 27.75 -25.28
CA GLY A 129 60.26 28.87 -25.81
C GLY A 129 59.78 29.44 -27.16
N ALA A 130 59.00 28.64 -27.89
CA ALA A 130 58.37 29.07 -29.13
C ALA A 130 56.95 29.65 -28.91
N PHE A 131 56.48 29.84 -27.65
CA PHE A 131 55.17 30.43 -27.40
C PHE A 131 55.14 31.90 -27.80
N PRO A 132 54.17 32.38 -28.63
CA PRO A 132 54.05 33.76 -29.04
C PRO A 132 53.84 34.69 -27.87
N LYS A 133 54.35 35.90 -27.95
CA LYS A 133 54.10 36.95 -26.93
C LYS A 133 52.65 37.38 -26.91
N GLN A 134 51.98 37.30 -28.06
CA GLN A 134 50.56 37.65 -28.15
C GLN A 134 49.87 36.76 -29.19
N ILE A 135 48.64 36.27 -28.80
CA ILE A 135 47.72 35.64 -29.74
C ILE A 135 46.44 36.47 -29.71
N HIS A 136 46.03 36.94 -30.86
CA HIS A 136 44.78 37.68 -31.02
C HIS A 136 43.89 36.96 -32.04
N ILE A 137 42.69 36.51 -31.57
CA ILE A 137 41.68 35.94 -32.42
C ILE A 137 40.51 36.91 -32.48
N GLN A 138 40.30 37.51 -33.65
CA GLN A 138 39.29 38.54 -33.83
C GLN A 138 37.86 37.96 -33.77
N GLN A 139 37.71 36.72 -34.32
CA GLN A 139 36.43 36.03 -34.30
C GLN A 139 36.63 34.54 -34.08
N LEU A 140 36.12 34.04 -32.95
CA LEU A 140 35.98 32.62 -32.66
C LEU A 140 34.53 32.23 -32.92
N SER A 141 34.26 31.23 -33.73
CA SER A 141 32.90 30.68 -33.96
C SER A 141 32.89 29.20 -33.63
N ILE A 142 32.01 28.83 -32.72
CA ILE A 142 31.81 27.43 -32.27
C ILE A 142 30.38 27.04 -32.61
N LYS A 143 30.22 25.99 -33.44
CA LYS A 143 28.92 25.41 -33.75
C LYS A 143 28.86 23.97 -33.25
N GLN A 144 27.96 23.70 -32.34
CA GLN A 144 27.77 22.38 -31.75
C GLN A 144 26.31 21.93 -31.80
N HIS A 145 26.05 20.61 -31.76
CA HIS A 145 24.72 20.07 -31.69
C HIS A 145 24.18 20.19 -30.28
N CYS A 146 23.06 20.93 -30.10
CA CYS A 146 22.27 20.97 -28.90
C CYS A 146 21.05 20.05 -29.07
N ALA A 147 20.35 19.70 -27.98
CA ALA A 147 19.32 18.66 -27.97
C ALA A 147 18.22 18.78 -29.07
N SER A 148 17.98 19.95 -29.65
CA SER A 148 16.97 20.16 -30.71
C SER A 148 17.40 21.08 -31.85
N ALA A 149 18.62 21.65 -31.80
CA ALA A 149 19.11 22.62 -32.78
C ALA A 149 20.64 22.71 -32.77
N ILE A 150 21.22 23.38 -33.79
CA ILE A 150 22.63 23.74 -33.78
C ILE A 150 22.76 25.03 -32.95
N CYS A 151 23.52 24.97 -31.86
CA CYS A 151 23.89 26.13 -31.08
C CYS A 151 25.18 26.76 -31.61
N SER A 152 25.18 28.07 -31.78
CA SER A 152 26.36 28.81 -32.21
C SER A 152 26.83 29.76 -31.10
N LEU A 153 28.17 29.79 -30.90
CA LEU A 153 28.83 30.74 -30.02
C LEU A 153 29.81 31.56 -30.88
N THR A 154 29.82 32.84 -30.66
CA THR A 154 30.78 33.73 -31.30
C THR A 154 31.56 34.50 -30.25
N GLY A 155 32.87 34.65 -30.44
CA GLY A 155 33.69 35.27 -29.41
C GLY A 155 35.00 35.87 -29.95
N LYS A 156 35.78 36.35 -28.97
CA LYS A 156 37.14 36.90 -29.22
C LYS A 156 38.07 36.33 -28.17
N VAL A 157 39.33 36.12 -28.55
CA VAL A 157 40.38 35.64 -27.63
C VAL A 157 41.60 36.53 -27.74
N ASP A 158 42.04 37.00 -26.58
CA ASP A 158 43.32 37.68 -26.42
C ASP A 158 44.16 36.95 -25.43
N ALA A 159 45.33 36.47 -25.86
CA ALA A 159 46.29 35.85 -24.97
C ALA A 159 47.62 36.59 -25.06
N VAL A 160 48.15 37.00 -23.91
CA VAL A 160 49.40 37.78 -23.81
C VAL A 160 50.34 37.10 -22.85
N SER A 161 51.52 36.74 -23.35
CA SER A 161 52.60 36.18 -22.56
C SER A 161 53.62 37.30 -22.27
N SER A 162 53.60 37.84 -21.07
CA SER A 162 54.55 38.86 -20.60
C SER A 162 55.95 38.30 -20.32
N SER A 163 56.01 36.99 -20.05
CA SER A 163 57.25 36.24 -19.82
C SER A 163 57.03 34.76 -20.04
N PRO A 164 58.05 33.91 -20.20
CA PRO A 164 57.90 32.47 -20.31
C PRO A 164 57.20 31.85 -19.08
N LYS A 165 57.01 32.61 -18.02
CA LYS A 165 56.38 32.19 -16.75
C LYS A 165 55.04 32.84 -16.47
N GLN A 166 54.53 33.63 -17.44
CA GLN A 166 53.24 34.32 -17.26
C GLN A 166 52.43 34.40 -18.56
N LEU A 167 51.17 34.03 -18.47
CA LEU A 167 50.21 34.08 -19.57
C LEU A 167 48.89 34.64 -19.07
N THR A 168 48.41 35.68 -19.73
CA THR A 168 47.06 36.24 -19.47
C THR A 168 46.18 35.93 -20.65
N ILE A 169 44.99 35.42 -20.41
CA ILE A 169 43.99 35.05 -21.41
C ILE A 169 42.71 35.77 -21.12
N ASN A 170 42.19 36.49 -22.09
CA ASN A 170 40.88 37.10 -22.07
C ASN A 170 40.03 36.44 -23.16
N LEU A 171 38.95 35.83 -22.77
CA LEU A 171 37.95 35.23 -23.66
C LEU A 171 36.62 35.95 -23.47
N LEU A 172 36.04 36.39 -24.56
CA LEU A 172 34.68 36.92 -24.59
C LEU A 172 33.87 36.08 -25.57
N VAL A 173 32.74 35.56 -25.14
CA VAL A 173 31.86 34.71 -25.95
C VAL A 173 30.42 35.18 -25.80
N SER A 174 29.68 35.19 -26.91
CA SER A 174 28.25 35.50 -26.97
C SER A 174 27.49 34.41 -27.74
N PRO A 175 26.19 34.22 -27.49
CA PRO A 175 25.35 33.33 -28.29
C PRO A 175 25.13 33.91 -29.69
N GLY A 176 24.96 33.05 -30.69
CA GLY A 176 24.65 33.47 -32.06
C GLY A 176 25.90 33.63 -32.93
N GLU A 177 25.73 34.28 -34.09
CA GLU A 177 26.78 34.46 -35.11
C GLU A 177 27.49 35.81 -34.98
N VAL A 178 27.00 36.71 -34.14
CA VAL A 178 27.56 38.04 -33.89
C VAL A 178 27.71 38.23 -32.38
N VAL A 179 28.79 38.91 -31.98
CA VAL A 179 29.01 39.21 -30.56
C VAL A 179 27.94 40.17 -30.05
N ASP A 180 27.08 39.71 -29.17
CA ASP A 180 26.05 40.54 -28.56
C ASP A 180 26.61 41.22 -27.31
N SER A 181 26.22 42.50 -27.11
CA SER A 181 26.62 43.26 -25.93
C SER A 181 25.77 42.97 -24.68
N GLN A 182 24.58 42.35 -24.87
CA GLN A 182 23.67 42.05 -23.78
C GLN A 182 23.92 40.66 -23.14
N HIS A 183 24.33 39.70 -24.00
CA HIS A 183 24.54 38.32 -23.59
C HIS A 183 26.00 37.93 -23.79
N GLN A 184 26.76 37.98 -22.70
CA GLN A 184 28.23 37.78 -22.78
C GLN A 184 28.72 36.85 -21.67
N LEU A 185 29.58 35.94 -22.02
CA LEU A 185 30.44 35.22 -21.11
C LEU A 185 31.86 35.73 -21.26
N GLN A 186 32.39 36.27 -20.17
CA GLN A 186 33.77 36.75 -20.11
C GLN A 186 34.60 35.87 -19.19
N ILE A 187 35.75 35.40 -19.67
CA ILE A 187 36.74 34.68 -18.89
C ILE A 187 38.04 35.46 -18.92
N ASN A 188 38.55 35.85 -17.75
CA ASN A 188 39.88 36.37 -17.60
C ASN A 188 40.70 35.38 -16.78
N ALA A 189 41.79 34.86 -17.36
CA ALA A 189 42.64 33.90 -16.69
C ALA A 189 44.10 34.35 -16.72
N VAL A 190 44.78 34.24 -15.59
CA VAL A 190 46.17 34.53 -15.43
C VAL A 190 46.87 33.28 -14.92
N TYR A 191 47.70 32.73 -15.77
CA TYR A 191 48.66 31.67 -15.43
C TYR A 191 49.99 32.30 -15.10
N GLN A 192 50.58 31.92 -13.93
CA GLN A 192 51.91 32.36 -13.57
C GLN A 192 52.71 31.22 -12.92
N VAL A 193 54.01 31.28 -12.99
CA VAL A 193 54.92 30.33 -12.35
C VAL A 193 55.63 31.02 -11.23
N GLU A 194 55.29 30.65 -10.00
CA GLU A 194 55.91 31.14 -8.80
C GLU A 194 56.77 30.04 -8.17
N LYS A 195 58.04 30.34 -7.88
CA LYS A 195 59.00 29.35 -7.30
C LYS A 195 59.03 28.03 -8.07
N ASN A 196 58.98 28.09 -9.43
CA ASN A 196 58.91 26.96 -10.36
C ASN A 196 57.64 26.08 -10.25
N LEU A 197 56.56 26.58 -9.70
CA LEU A 197 55.28 25.88 -9.60
C LEU A 197 54.18 26.73 -10.23
N PRO A 198 53.18 26.13 -10.89
CA PRO A 198 52.10 26.85 -11.54
C PRO A 198 51.08 27.41 -10.52
N ALA A 199 50.65 28.60 -10.82
CA ALA A 199 49.48 29.20 -10.22
C ALA A 199 48.55 29.71 -11.31
N LEU A 200 47.25 29.64 -11.04
CA LEU A 200 46.21 30.08 -11.94
C LEU A 200 45.17 30.90 -11.16
N THR A 201 44.89 32.08 -11.65
CA THR A 201 43.72 32.84 -11.21
C THR A 201 42.81 33.02 -12.44
N ALA A 202 41.51 32.83 -12.23
CA ALA A 202 40.53 33.03 -13.30
C ALA A 202 39.26 33.66 -12.75
N THR A 203 38.71 34.57 -13.48
CA THR A 203 37.37 35.12 -13.26
C THR A 203 36.48 34.80 -14.45
N LEU A 204 35.30 34.34 -14.16
CA LEU A 204 34.26 34.07 -15.14
C LEU A 204 33.05 34.94 -14.78
N VAL A 205 32.61 35.76 -15.71
CA VAL A 205 31.45 36.61 -15.57
C VAL A 205 30.47 36.32 -16.71
N VAL A 206 29.20 36.08 -16.36
CA VAL A 206 28.13 35.89 -17.36
C VAL A 206 27.08 36.97 -17.16
N ASP A 207 26.82 37.76 -18.18
CA ASP A 207 25.81 38.84 -18.23
C ASP A 207 25.82 39.75 -16.97
N GLN A 208 26.95 39.94 -16.34
CA GLN A 208 27.13 40.63 -15.04
C GLN A 208 26.31 40.04 -13.89
N SER A 209 25.59 38.94 -14.10
CA SER A 209 24.70 38.30 -13.15
C SER A 209 25.33 37.13 -12.42
N ILE A 210 26.34 36.49 -13.04
CA ILE A 210 27.12 35.41 -12.46
C ILE A 210 28.58 35.85 -12.44
N ASN A 211 29.19 35.72 -11.27
CA ASN A 211 30.61 35.95 -11.08
C ASN A 211 31.22 34.71 -10.41
N VAL A 212 32.27 34.15 -11.01
CA VAL A 212 33.03 33.03 -10.45
C VAL A 212 34.49 33.39 -10.44
N GLU A 213 35.11 33.34 -9.29
CA GLU A 213 36.53 33.59 -9.08
C GLU A 213 37.22 32.29 -8.67
N LEU A 214 38.19 31.86 -9.41
CA LEU A 214 39.04 30.72 -9.14
C LEU A 214 40.45 31.20 -8.88
N SER A 215 41.03 30.79 -7.77
CA SER A 215 42.48 30.93 -7.52
C SER A 215 43.03 29.57 -7.13
N THR A 216 44.01 29.09 -7.86
CA THR A 216 44.61 27.79 -7.55
C THR A 216 46.09 27.76 -7.86
N ASN A 217 46.85 27.06 -6.98
CA ASN A 217 48.29 26.93 -7.17
C ASN A 217 48.79 25.57 -6.69
N LEU A 218 49.92 25.17 -7.18
CA LEU A 218 50.70 24.08 -6.62
C LEU A 218 51.72 24.67 -5.63
N ARG A 219 51.89 24.04 -4.48
CA ARG A 219 52.84 24.44 -3.43
C ARG A 219 53.61 23.20 -2.98
N LYS A 220 54.92 23.32 -2.91
CA LYS A 220 55.82 22.28 -2.41
C LYS A 220 56.26 22.63 -1.01
N GLU A 221 55.90 21.77 -0.07
CA GLU A 221 56.41 21.79 1.31
C GLU A 221 57.25 20.52 1.51
N HIS A 222 56.75 19.55 2.31
CA HIS A 222 57.35 18.20 2.33
C HIS A 222 56.81 17.35 1.17
N GLU A 223 55.55 17.60 0.80
CA GLU A 223 54.89 17.02 -0.38
C GLU A 223 54.36 18.12 -1.29
N LEU A 224 53.90 17.77 -2.46
CA LEU A 224 53.28 18.69 -3.39
C LEU A 224 51.77 18.76 -3.07
N TYR A 225 51.30 19.97 -2.78
CA TYR A 225 49.91 20.25 -2.51
C TYR A 225 49.27 21.04 -3.64
N TRP A 226 48.05 20.70 -3.99
CA TRP A 226 47.19 21.51 -4.81
C TRP A 226 46.23 22.29 -3.90
N LEU A 227 46.41 23.60 -3.85
CA LEU A 227 45.57 24.51 -3.12
C LEU A 227 44.70 25.29 -4.05
N GLY A 228 43.48 25.63 -3.60
CA GLY A 228 42.63 26.51 -4.37
C GLY A 228 41.50 27.08 -3.57
N THR A 229 41.00 28.19 -4.09
CA THR A 229 39.76 28.83 -3.63
C THR A 229 38.88 29.07 -4.83
N LEU A 230 37.59 28.76 -4.66
CA LEU A 230 36.55 29.07 -5.64
C LEU A 230 35.48 29.90 -4.93
N LYS A 231 35.22 31.08 -5.46
CA LYS A 231 34.09 31.92 -5.01
C LYS A 231 33.15 32.13 -6.18
N GLY A 232 31.88 31.88 -5.96
CA GLY A 232 30.84 32.09 -6.95
C GLY A 232 29.67 32.88 -6.37
N SER A 233 29.11 33.77 -7.17
CA SER A 233 27.87 34.44 -6.84
C SER A 233 27.00 34.57 -8.07
N ALA A 234 25.69 34.47 -7.87
CA ALA A 234 24.72 34.62 -8.96
C ALA A 234 23.54 35.44 -8.46
N THR A 235 23.19 36.50 -9.18
CA THR A 235 21.98 37.27 -8.95
C THR A 235 20.82 36.80 -9.83
N TYR A 236 21.16 36.16 -10.96
CA TYR A 236 20.21 35.70 -11.94
C TYR A 236 20.77 34.46 -12.64
N LEU A 237 19.97 33.41 -12.76
CA LEU A 237 20.41 32.13 -13.32
C LEU A 237 19.77 31.82 -14.67
N ASP A 238 18.83 32.62 -15.14
CA ASP A 238 18.26 32.42 -16.47
C ASP A 238 19.16 33.00 -17.52
N SER A 239 19.50 32.22 -18.47
CA SER A 239 20.35 32.73 -19.52
C SER A 239 20.33 31.84 -20.74
N TRP A 240 20.81 32.44 -21.83
CA TRP A 240 21.04 31.83 -23.10
C TRP A 240 21.94 30.57 -23.08
N TRP A 241 22.65 30.34 -21.98
CA TRP A 241 23.57 29.21 -21.85
C TRP A 241 22.86 27.87 -21.43
N GLY A 242 21.59 27.92 -21.07
CA GLY A 242 20.82 26.72 -20.72
C GLY A 242 20.87 25.60 -21.78
N PRO A 243 20.64 25.89 -23.08
CA PRO A 243 20.77 24.88 -24.13
C PRO A 243 22.16 24.24 -24.24
N TYR A 244 23.21 25.01 -23.96
CA TYR A 244 24.60 24.52 -23.98
C TYR A 244 24.89 23.58 -22.82
N LEU A 245 24.34 23.88 -21.64
CA LEU A 245 24.44 23.00 -20.47
C LEU A 245 23.72 21.67 -20.72
N LYS A 246 22.57 21.69 -21.36
CA LYS A 246 21.86 20.45 -21.76
C LYS A 246 22.70 19.59 -22.70
N ALA A 247 23.42 20.19 -23.65
CA ALA A 247 24.34 19.46 -24.54
C ALA A 247 25.44 18.76 -23.74
N TRP A 248 25.77 19.23 -22.56
CA TRP A 248 26.75 18.62 -21.65
C TRP A 248 26.09 17.75 -20.55
N ASN A 249 24.82 17.32 -20.73
CA ASN A 249 24.04 16.55 -19.78
C ASN A 249 23.78 17.24 -18.43
N ILE A 250 23.81 18.58 -18.40
CA ILE A 250 23.48 19.39 -17.22
C ILE A 250 22.12 20.00 -17.46
N ASN A 251 21.08 19.42 -16.84
CA ASN A 251 19.72 19.93 -16.92
C ASN A 251 19.48 20.95 -15.81
N ILE A 252 19.72 22.23 -16.11
CA ILE A 252 19.23 23.35 -15.31
C ILE A 252 18.18 24.05 -16.14
N ASN A 253 16.94 23.85 -15.84
CA ASN A 253 15.84 24.60 -16.42
C ASN A 253 15.43 25.67 -15.42
N SER A 254 15.92 26.89 -15.57
CA SER A 254 15.44 28.06 -14.84
C SER A 254 14.43 28.80 -15.69
N GLN A 255 13.16 28.75 -15.34
CA GLN A 255 12.22 29.79 -15.79
C GLN A 255 12.16 30.86 -14.70
N THR A 256 12.76 31.99 -14.96
CA THR A 256 12.68 33.17 -14.09
C THR A 256 11.95 34.26 -14.80
N SER A 257 10.70 34.32 -14.75
CA SER A 257 9.97 35.54 -14.96
C SER A 257 9.65 36.13 -13.59
N GLU A 258 9.99 37.39 -13.37
CA GLU A 258 9.40 38.33 -12.37
C GLU A 258 10.16 38.74 -11.09
N LEU A 259 11.39 38.37 -10.83
CA LEU A 259 12.09 38.92 -9.64
C LEU A 259 13.40 39.64 -9.93
N ALA A 260 13.43 40.40 -11.05
CA ALA A 260 14.64 41.08 -11.56
C ALA A 260 15.12 42.31 -10.77
N ASN A 261 14.49 42.70 -9.67
CA ASN A 261 14.73 44.07 -9.13
C ASN A 261 15.35 44.13 -7.72
N SER A 262 15.84 43.02 -7.11
CA SER A 262 16.35 43.16 -5.73
C SER A 262 17.87 43.33 -5.58
N GLY A 263 18.65 43.18 -6.63
CA GLY A 263 20.13 43.33 -6.58
C GLY A 263 20.86 42.40 -5.61
N GLN A 264 20.14 41.50 -4.91
CA GLN A 264 20.70 40.56 -3.95
C GLN A 264 21.17 39.28 -4.65
N SER A 265 22.31 38.79 -4.25
CA SER A 265 22.81 37.50 -4.72
C SER A 265 21.83 36.36 -4.35
N LYS A 266 21.35 35.61 -5.34
CA LYS A 266 20.46 34.46 -5.15
C LYS A 266 21.21 33.18 -4.81
N LEU A 267 22.49 33.14 -5.13
CA LEU A 267 23.38 32.02 -4.85
C LEU A 267 24.76 32.57 -4.54
N SER A 268 25.35 32.11 -3.43
CA SER A 268 26.76 32.29 -3.18
C SER A 268 27.40 30.95 -2.86
N LEU A 269 28.58 30.74 -3.40
CA LEU A 269 29.38 29.54 -3.21
C LEU A 269 30.81 29.94 -2.87
N GLN A 270 31.35 29.36 -1.79
CA GLN A 270 32.75 29.41 -1.49
C GLN A 270 33.28 28.01 -1.25
N SER A 271 34.37 27.68 -1.89
CA SER A 271 35.08 26.42 -1.66
C SER A 271 36.56 26.68 -1.55
N ASP A 272 37.17 26.15 -0.50
CA ASP A 272 38.61 26.18 -0.27
C ASP A 272 39.10 24.74 -0.17
N TRP A 273 40.19 24.39 -0.84
CA TRP A 273 40.74 23.04 -0.79
C TRP A 273 42.26 23.03 -0.71
N GLN A 274 42.75 21.98 -0.11
CA GLN A 274 44.17 21.62 -0.10
C GLN A 274 44.27 20.11 -0.29
N LEU A 275 44.88 19.64 -1.36
CA LEU A 275 45.00 18.22 -1.71
C LEU A 275 46.48 17.85 -1.92
N ALA A 276 46.95 16.81 -1.22
CA ALA A 276 48.26 16.25 -1.46
C ALA A 276 48.27 15.52 -2.82
N VAL A 277 49.09 15.97 -3.73
CA VAL A 277 49.13 15.47 -5.12
C VAL A 277 50.17 14.35 -5.28
N THR A 278 51.27 14.39 -4.55
CA THR A 278 52.36 13.40 -4.61
C THR A 278 51.85 11.95 -4.43
N PRO A 279 51.00 11.61 -3.44
CA PRO A 279 50.52 10.25 -3.30
C PRO A 279 49.63 9.79 -4.46
N LEU A 280 48.88 10.71 -5.08
CA LEU A 280 48.03 10.41 -6.24
C LEU A 280 48.84 10.17 -7.52
N LEU A 281 49.93 10.93 -7.72
CA LEU A 281 50.81 10.80 -8.87
C LEU A 281 51.66 9.53 -8.83
N ASN A 282 51.98 9.03 -7.68
CA ASN A 282 52.78 7.81 -7.47
C ASN A 282 51.96 6.52 -7.62
N LEU A 283 50.63 6.63 -7.85
CA LEU A 283 49.78 5.46 -8.06
C LEU A 283 50.09 4.82 -9.43
N PRO A 284 50.22 3.47 -9.48
CA PRO A 284 50.31 2.77 -10.75
C PRO A 284 48.98 2.88 -11.51
N ALA A 285 49.04 2.88 -12.84
CA ALA A 285 47.83 2.96 -13.67
C ALA A 285 46.82 1.82 -13.38
N THR A 286 47.30 0.70 -12.86
CA THR A 286 46.54 -0.48 -12.46
C THR A 286 46.02 -0.43 -11.00
N ALA A 287 46.24 0.69 -10.28
CA ALA A 287 45.82 0.84 -8.92
C ALA A 287 44.30 0.58 -8.72
N ASP A 288 43.98 -0.27 -7.77
CA ASP A 288 42.61 -0.56 -7.43
C ASP A 288 41.94 0.58 -6.64
N ALA A 289 40.65 0.44 -6.36
CA ALA A 289 39.88 1.46 -5.64
C ALA A 289 40.41 1.72 -4.21
N VAL A 290 40.96 0.70 -3.55
CA VAL A 290 41.50 0.80 -2.19
C VAL A 290 42.80 1.59 -2.20
N GLN A 291 43.68 1.34 -3.15
CA GLN A 291 44.93 2.06 -3.32
C GLN A 291 44.69 3.54 -3.67
N LYS A 292 43.76 3.82 -4.60
CA LYS A 292 43.32 5.18 -4.94
C LYS A 292 42.78 5.92 -3.71
N LYS A 293 41.98 5.25 -2.90
CA LYS A 293 41.41 5.80 -1.67
C LYS A 293 42.50 6.18 -0.70
N LYS A 294 43.47 5.29 -0.44
CA LYS A 294 44.58 5.55 0.51
C LYS A 294 45.50 6.70 0.09
N ALA A 295 45.51 7.04 -1.17
CA ALA A 295 46.33 8.16 -1.68
C ALA A 295 45.68 9.55 -1.48
N ILE A 296 44.43 9.60 -1.07
CA ILE A 296 43.73 10.86 -0.84
C ILE A 296 44.10 11.42 0.53
N THR A 297 44.75 12.58 0.54
CA THR A 297 45.08 13.35 1.74
C THR A 297 44.84 14.81 1.45
N GLY A 298 44.04 15.50 2.28
CA GLY A 298 43.75 16.91 2.08
C GLY A 298 42.53 17.38 2.86
N ASN A 299 42.20 18.63 2.71
CA ASN A 299 41.03 19.26 3.29
C ASN A 299 40.17 19.93 2.21
N LEU A 300 38.88 20.00 2.45
CA LEU A 300 37.88 20.67 1.62
C LEU A 300 36.90 21.40 2.50
N PHE A 301 36.83 22.69 2.34
CA PHE A 301 35.77 23.52 2.90
C PHE A 301 34.84 23.97 1.78
N LEU A 302 33.52 23.84 2.00
CA LEU A 302 32.48 24.30 1.09
C LEU A 302 31.41 25.05 1.90
N ASN A 303 31.07 26.25 1.47
CA ASN A 303 29.96 27.03 2.00
C ASN A 303 29.09 27.51 0.84
N ALA A 304 27.85 27.02 0.77
CA ALA A 304 26.89 27.42 -0.22
C ALA A 304 25.68 28.07 0.46
N GLN A 305 25.22 29.18 -0.07
CA GLN A 305 24.08 29.92 0.47
C GLN A 305 23.13 30.30 -0.65
N ILE A 306 21.86 30.08 -0.43
CA ILE A 306 20.75 30.51 -1.27
C ILE A 306 19.82 31.36 -0.40
N PRO A 307 20.13 32.65 -0.20
CA PRO A 307 19.40 33.51 0.74
C PRO A 307 17.98 33.88 0.27
N VAL A 308 17.75 33.78 -1.04
CA VAL A 308 16.44 34.06 -1.67
C VAL A 308 16.00 32.81 -2.41
N PRO A 309 14.74 32.40 -2.30
CA PRO A 309 14.26 31.18 -2.97
C PRO A 309 14.62 31.15 -4.45
N LEU A 310 15.34 30.11 -4.83
CA LEU A 310 15.77 29.83 -6.19
C LEU A 310 14.85 28.78 -6.79
N LYS A 311 14.12 29.14 -7.83
CA LYS A 311 13.26 28.21 -8.55
C LYS A 311 14.10 27.25 -9.41
N ILE A 312 13.99 25.97 -9.11
CA ILE A 312 14.60 24.90 -9.93
C ILE A 312 13.45 24.19 -10.66
N LEU A 313 13.46 24.24 -11.98
CA LEU A 313 12.39 23.65 -12.79
C LEU A 313 12.25 22.14 -12.48
N ASN A 314 11.01 21.67 -12.34
CA ASN A 314 10.63 20.31 -11.98
C ASN A 314 11.03 19.84 -10.56
N LEU A 315 11.47 20.77 -9.69
CA LEU A 315 11.77 20.44 -8.30
C LEU A 315 11.05 21.36 -7.31
N GLY A 316 10.99 22.67 -7.57
CA GLY A 316 10.40 23.67 -6.66
C GLY A 316 11.31 24.86 -6.41
N GLU A 317 11.07 25.57 -5.34
CA GLU A 317 11.85 26.74 -4.91
C GLU A 317 12.67 26.39 -3.68
N PHE A 318 14.00 26.64 -3.72
CA PHE A 318 14.92 26.24 -2.67
C PHE A 318 15.66 27.45 -2.10
N SER A 319 15.76 27.51 -0.78
CA SER A 319 16.58 28.49 -0.06
C SER A 319 17.32 27.82 1.10
N GLY A 320 18.33 28.49 1.65
CA GLY A 320 19.06 27.95 2.79
C GLY A 320 20.57 28.06 2.67
N GLN A 321 21.26 27.31 3.53
CA GLN A 321 22.71 27.27 3.57
C GLN A 321 23.23 25.86 3.78
N THR A 322 24.41 25.60 3.24
CA THR A 322 25.12 24.33 3.43
C THR A 322 26.60 24.60 3.67
N LYS A 323 27.15 24.08 4.75
CA LYS A 323 28.58 24.12 5.07
C LYS A 323 29.10 22.70 5.17
N ILE A 324 30.22 22.43 4.54
CA ILE A 324 30.92 21.16 4.56
C ILE A 324 32.38 21.42 4.86
N ASP A 325 32.92 20.78 5.88
CA ASP A 325 34.32 20.84 6.25
C ASP A 325 34.85 19.40 6.36
N LEU A 326 35.76 19.05 5.48
CA LEU A 326 36.31 17.70 5.36
C LEU A 326 37.81 17.75 5.50
N GLU A 327 38.39 16.88 6.32
CA GLU A 327 39.81 16.58 6.37
C GLU A 327 40.01 15.07 6.20
N VAL A 328 40.76 14.72 5.19
CA VAL A 328 41.07 13.33 4.82
C VAL A 328 42.55 13.09 4.92
N ASN A 329 42.96 12.03 5.60
CA ASN A 329 44.35 11.59 5.65
C ASN A 329 44.43 10.10 5.26
N ALA A 330 45.22 9.79 4.23
CA ALA A 330 45.39 8.45 3.72
C ALA A 330 44.03 7.71 3.46
N GLY A 331 43.03 8.45 3.00
CA GLY A 331 41.69 7.94 2.71
C GLY A 331 40.81 7.73 3.93
N GLN A 332 41.24 8.15 5.09
CA GLN A 332 40.43 8.20 6.31
C GLN A 332 40.04 9.64 6.62
N LEU A 333 38.79 9.83 7.05
CA LEU A 333 38.32 11.14 7.49
C LEU A 333 38.85 11.42 8.89
N ASN A 334 39.66 12.44 9.04
CA ASN A 334 40.08 12.97 10.34
C ASN A 334 39.02 13.94 10.89
N ARG A 335 38.40 14.68 10.00
CA ARG A 335 37.30 15.58 10.35
C ARG A 335 36.24 15.55 9.26
N TYR A 336 35.01 15.47 9.69
CA TYR A 336 33.83 15.51 8.82
C TYR A 336 32.75 16.32 9.51
N ALA A 337 32.55 17.53 9.07
CA ALA A 337 31.47 18.37 9.54
C ALA A 337 30.59 18.81 8.36
N VAL A 338 29.32 18.52 8.47
CA VAL A 338 28.29 18.97 7.52
C VAL A 338 27.19 19.65 8.32
N VAL A 339 26.85 20.85 7.92
CA VAL A 339 25.67 21.57 8.45
C VAL A 339 24.90 22.11 7.25
N ALA A 340 23.66 21.70 7.11
CA ALA A 340 22.79 22.25 6.08
C ALA A 340 21.43 22.58 6.68
N ASP A 341 20.91 23.72 6.28
CA ASP A 341 19.57 24.20 6.60
C ASP A 341 18.92 24.59 5.28
N ILE A 342 17.96 23.81 4.85
CA ILE A 342 17.36 23.87 3.51
C ILE A 342 15.86 24.02 3.66
N ASN A 343 15.32 25.06 3.05
CA ASN A 343 13.90 25.26 2.86
C ASN A 343 13.56 24.99 1.39
N ALA A 344 12.53 24.21 1.17
CA ALA A 344 12.00 23.93 -0.15
C ALA A 344 10.51 24.29 -0.17
N ASP A 345 10.12 25.17 -1.07
CA ASP A 345 8.78 25.67 -1.24
C ASP A 345 8.26 25.34 -2.65
N HIS A 346 6.94 25.31 -2.82
CA HIS A 346 6.32 25.06 -4.13
C HIS A 346 6.89 23.81 -4.83
N LEU A 347 7.07 22.74 -4.08
CA LEU A 347 7.63 21.49 -4.59
C LEU A 347 6.80 20.94 -5.73
N VAL A 348 7.47 20.56 -6.81
CA VAL A 348 6.85 19.84 -7.91
C VAL A 348 6.71 18.39 -7.53
N ILE A 349 5.49 18.01 -7.15
CA ILE A 349 5.14 16.65 -6.73
C ILE A 349 4.54 15.91 -7.94
N PRO A 350 4.84 14.62 -8.14
CA PRO A 350 4.22 13.83 -9.21
C PRO A 350 2.70 13.88 -9.15
N ASP A 351 2.03 13.99 -10.30
CA ASP A 351 0.57 14.09 -10.40
C ASP A 351 -0.17 12.95 -9.68
N ALA A 352 0.41 11.75 -9.68
CA ALA A 352 -0.12 10.60 -8.96
C ALA A 352 -0.21 10.84 -7.44
N TRP A 353 0.75 11.56 -6.84
CA TRP A 353 0.75 11.89 -5.42
C TRP A 353 -0.27 12.97 -5.12
N ILE A 354 -0.38 13.98 -5.99
CA ILE A 354 -1.38 15.05 -5.86
C ILE A 354 -2.78 14.45 -5.95
N THR A 355 -3.00 13.56 -6.92
CA THR A 355 -4.28 12.84 -7.08
C THR A 355 -4.59 11.97 -5.87
N ALA A 356 -3.58 11.37 -5.26
CA ALA A 356 -3.72 10.62 -4.03
C ALA A 356 -3.99 11.51 -2.79
N GLY A 357 -3.84 12.83 -2.89
CA GLY A 357 -4.03 13.77 -1.78
C GLY A 357 -2.77 14.09 -0.98
N LEU A 358 -1.60 13.61 -1.42
CA LEU A 358 -0.30 13.89 -0.82
C LEU A 358 0.24 15.20 -1.39
N GLN A 359 -0.22 16.33 -0.88
CA GLN A 359 0.30 17.64 -1.22
C GLN A 359 1.20 18.13 -0.08
N ILE A 360 2.46 18.42 -0.44
CA ILE A 360 3.46 19.04 0.44
C ILE A 360 3.67 20.46 -0.09
N ASP A 361 3.45 21.46 0.74
CA ASP A 361 3.63 22.86 0.37
C ASP A 361 5.07 23.31 0.64
N THR A 362 5.59 22.99 1.83
CA THR A 362 6.97 23.33 2.21
C THR A 362 7.66 22.15 2.87
N VAL A 363 8.98 22.06 2.69
CA VAL A 363 9.87 21.16 3.43
C VAL A 363 10.98 21.98 4.03
N HIS A 364 11.14 21.89 5.34
CA HIS A 364 12.32 22.39 6.04
C HIS A 364 13.18 21.20 6.46
N LEU A 365 14.43 21.20 6.04
CA LEU A 365 15.39 20.11 6.31
C LEU A 365 16.64 20.68 6.95
N ASN A 366 16.95 20.21 8.14
CA ASN A 366 18.22 20.43 8.83
C ASN A 366 19.06 19.15 8.73
N VAL A 367 20.29 19.29 8.32
CA VAL A 367 21.27 18.20 8.22
C VAL A 367 22.50 18.59 9.02
N GLN A 368 22.92 17.71 9.88
CA GLN A 368 24.09 17.95 10.70
C GLN A 368 24.94 16.68 10.82
N SER A 369 26.23 16.82 10.72
CA SER A 369 27.19 15.79 11.09
C SER A 369 28.44 16.46 11.58
N ASN A 370 28.99 15.98 12.66
CA ASN A 370 30.26 16.43 13.19
C ASN A 370 31.01 15.23 13.78
N VAL A 371 32.01 14.78 13.06
CA VAL A 371 32.85 13.65 13.48
C VAL A 371 34.31 14.06 13.42
N GLU A 372 35.00 13.95 14.52
CA GLU A 372 36.39 14.42 14.69
C GLU A 372 37.45 13.30 14.61
N ASP A 373 37.05 12.03 14.63
CA ASP A 373 37.99 10.91 14.61
C ASP A 373 37.67 9.81 13.60
N ASN A 374 38.64 9.54 12.70
CA ASN A 374 38.85 8.32 11.90
C ASN A 374 37.58 7.65 11.28
N VAL A 375 36.71 8.44 10.67
CA VAL A 375 35.56 7.92 9.94
C VAL A 375 35.99 7.48 8.55
N SER A 376 35.52 6.30 8.16
CA SER A 376 35.78 5.80 6.79
C SER A 376 34.95 6.59 5.76
N LEU A 377 35.56 7.00 4.67
CA LEU A 377 34.83 7.55 3.50
C LEU A 377 33.75 6.61 2.96
N ALA A 378 33.80 5.33 3.32
CA ALA A 378 32.75 4.33 3.00
C ALA A 378 31.56 4.39 3.97
N SER A 379 31.62 5.21 5.02
CA SER A 379 30.53 5.27 6.00
C SER A 379 30.51 6.65 6.64
N LEU A 380 29.83 7.59 5.98
CA LEU A 380 29.68 8.97 6.43
C LEU A 380 28.42 9.11 7.26
N PRO A 381 28.50 9.36 8.56
CA PRO A 381 27.34 9.57 9.41
C PRO A 381 26.69 10.93 9.12
N VAL A 382 25.38 10.95 9.04
CA VAL A 382 24.59 12.17 8.82
C VAL A 382 23.34 12.12 9.68
N ASP A 383 23.20 13.08 10.56
CA ASP A 383 21.98 13.35 11.28
C ASP A 383 21.12 14.30 10.47
N PHE A 384 19.83 14.04 10.41
CA PHE A 384 18.88 14.92 9.75
C PHE A 384 17.61 15.04 10.55
N ALA A 385 16.99 16.21 10.44
CA ALA A 385 15.68 16.47 10.99
C ALA A 385 14.92 17.39 10.04
N GLY A 386 13.62 17.18 9.91
CA GLY A 386 12.84 18.04 9.05
C GLY A 386 11.36 18.01 9.37
N VAL A 387 10.67 18.96 8.77
CA VAL A 387 9.22 19.10 8.86
C VAL A 387 8.67 19.40 7.48
N THR A 388 7.49 18.86 7.21
CA THR A 388 6.72 19.21 6.01
C THR A 388 5.44 19.91 6.42
N THR A 389 4.97 20.83 5.58
CA THR A 389 3.67 21.47 5.72
C THR A 389 2.81 21.21 4.48
N GLY A 390 1.53 21.46 4.59
CA GLY A 390 0.56 21.21 3.52
C GLY A 390 -0.52 20.23 3.96
N LYS A 391 -1.05 19.45 3.03
CA LYS A 391 -2.02 18.39 3.33
C LYS A 391 -1.39 17.20 4.05
N LEU A 392 -0.13 16.93 3.75
CA LEU A 392 0.72 16.00 4.48
C LEU A 392 1.65 16.80 5.39
N GLN A 393 1.46 16.67 6.68
CA GLN A 393 2.31 17.28 7.69
C GLN A 393 3.14 16.19 8.35
N THR A 394 4.45 16.29 8.25
CA THR A 394 5.35 15.32 8.87
C THR A 394 6.42 16.00 9.68
N LYS A 395 6.84 15.35 10.75
CA LYS A 395 8.07 15.63 11.46
C LYS A 395 8.90 14.37 11.41
N PHE A 396 10.09 14.49 10.87
CA PHE A 396 11.00 13.36 10.77
C PHE A 396 12.38 13.72 11.27
N SER A 397 13.08 12.76 11.81
CA SER A 397 14.48 12.88 12.21
C SER A 397 15.13 11.52 12.15
N GLY A 398 16.42 11.50 11.93
CA GLY A 398 17.12 10.23 11.84
C GLY A 398 18.61 10.37 11.70
N HIS A 399 19.24 9.20 11.72
CA HIS A 399 20.67 9.02 11.50
C HIS A 399 20.87 8.08 10.32
N VAL A 400 21.71 8.48 9.36
CA VAL A 400 22.05 7.66 8.21
C VAL A 400 23.56 7.58 8.02
N LEU A 401 24.00 6.44 7.51
CA LEU A 401 25.38 6.25 7.07
C LEU A 401 25.39 6.21 5.53
N LEU A 402 26.15 7.10 4.93
CA LEU A 402 26.29 7.21 3.48
C LEU A 402 27.57 6.51 3.03
N ASP A 403 27.44 5.43 2.28
CA ASP A 403 28.58 4.85 1.54
C ASP A 403 28.68 5.50 0.15
N THR A 404 29.67 6.35 0.01
CA THR A 404 29.88 7.11 -1.24
C THR A 404 30.39 6.25 -2.39
N PHE A 405 30.99 5.08 -2.12
CA PHE A 405 31.51 4.19 -3.15
C PHE A 405 30.42 3.27 -3.73
N THR A 406 29.63 2.64 -2.88
CA THR A 406 28.56 1.74 -3.31
C THR A 406 27.24 2.47 -3.52
N LYS A 407 27.16 3.77 -3.18
CA LYS A 407 25.94 4.59 -3.20
C LYS A 407 24.85 4.00 -2.28
N LYS A 408 25.27 3.35 -1.21
CA LYS A 408 24.38 2.75 -0.23
C LYS A 408 24.08 3.77 0.87
N ILE A 409 22.80 3.89 1.22
CA ILE A 409 22.33 4.67 2.37
C ILE A 409 21.84 3.67 3.40
N ILE A 410 22.47 3.65 4.56
CA ILE A 410 22.05 2.83 5.70
C ILE A 410 21.31 3.77 6.65
N VAL A 411 20.09 3.41 6.97
CA VAL A 411 19.24 4.13 7.93
C VAL A 411 19.35 3.40 9.27
N ASP A 412 20.13 3.94 10.18
CA ASP A 412 20.30 3.35 11.52
C ASP A 412 19.12 3.71 12.42
N GLN A 413 18.57 4.89 12.22
CA GLN A 413 17.43 5.37 12.95
C GLN A 413 16.65 6.38 12.09
N LEU A 414 15.38 6.17 11.94
CA LEU A 414 14.44 7.13 11.35
C LEU A 414 13.18 7.17 12.22
N MET A 415 12.89 8.31 12.76
CA MET A 415 11.63 8.61 13.43
C MET A 415 10.77 9.44 12.48
N LEU A 416 9.55 9.00 12.24
CA LEU A 416 8.57 9.70 11.42
C LEU A 416 7.27 9.85 12.20
N ASN A 417 6.84 11.08 12.40
CA ASN A 417 5.50 11.42 12.88
C ASN A 417 4.80 12.23 11.79
N GLY A 418 3.64 11.76 11.36
CA GLY A 418 2.94 12.39 10.25
C GLY A 418 1.45 12.41 10.44
N THR A 419 0.80 13.42 9.89
CA THR A 419 -0.66 13.53 9.83
C THR A 419 -1.09 13.99 8.45
N ALA A 420 -2.22 13.42 7.99
CA ALA A 420 -2.86 13.89 6.77
C ALA A 420 -4.38 13.89 6.95
N LYS A 421 -5.05 14.90 6.42
CA LYS A 421 -6.51 14.98 6.53
C LYS A 421 -7.21 13.96 5.65
N GLN A 422 -6.71 13.75 4.46
CA GLN A 422 -7.30 12.83 3.48
C GLN A 422 -6.26 12.30 2.52
N LEU A 423 -6.39 11.01 2.18
CA LEU A 423 -5.58 10.33 1.17
C LEU A 423 -6.48 9.43 0.32
N LYS A 424 -6.33 9.50 -1.00
CA LYS A 424 -7.09 8.71 -1.99
C LYS A 424 -6.12 8.03 -2.96
N PRO A 425 -5.39 6.98 -2.54
CA PRO A 425 -4.34 6.39 -3.34
C PRO A 425 -4.86 5.72 -4.62
N VAL A 426 -6.09 5.18 -4.57
CA VAL A 426 -6.75 4.51 -5.68
C VAL A 426 -8.24 4.88 -5.65
N SER A 427 -8.88 4.95 -6.83
CA SER A 427 -10.32 5.21 -6.92
C SER A 427 -11.13 4.23 -6.07
N GLY A 428 -12.02 4.76 -5.25
CA GLY A 428 -12.86 3.97 -4.33
C GLY A 428 -12.27 3.68 -2.95
N TYR A 429 -11.00 4.05 -2.70
CA TYR A 429 -10.36 3.91 -1.40
C TYR A 429 -10.06 5.30 -0.83
N GLU A 430 -10.66 5.63 0.29
CA GLU A 430 -10.52 6.93 0.95
C GLU A 430 -10.04 6.71 2.40
N PHE A 431 -8.94 7.37 2.74
CA PHE A 431 -8.41 7.44 4.10
C PHE A 431 -8.57 8.87 4.60
N GLU A 432 -9.06 9.03 5.81
CA GLU A 432 -9.24 10.33 6.47
C GLU A 432 -8.62 10.30 7.87
N ASN A 433 -8.27 11.48 8.40
CA ASN A 433 -7.72 11.63 9.74
C ASN A 433 -6.52 10.70 9.99
N ILE A 434 -5.59 10.70 9.06
CA ILE A 434 -4.43 9.80 9.08
C ILE A 434 -3.44 10.33 10.11
N ASP A 435 -2.96 9.45 10.97
CA ASP A 435 -1.83 9.66 11.86
C ASP A 435 -0.84 8.50 11.72
N VAL A 436 0.44 8.83 11.67
CA VAL A 436 1.52 7.85 11.50
C VAL A 436 2.60 8.14 12.54
N THR A 437 3.02 7.12 13.25
CA THR A 437 4.25 7.13 14.05
C THR A 437 5.06 5.91 13.68
N MET A 438 6.27 6.12 13.17
CA MET A 438 7.11 5.05 12.66
C MET A 438 8.56 5.25 13.11
N HIS A 439 9.18 4.16 13.55
CA HIS A 439 10.61 4.07 13.86
C HIS A 439 11.23 3.07 12.90
N ALA A 440 11.90 3.54 11.86
CA ALA A 440 12.43 2.71 10.79
C ALA A 440 13.95 2.57 10.84
N ILE A 441 14.42 1.41 10.41
CA ILE A 441 15.82 1.09 10.16
C ILE A 441 15.93 0.37 8.82
N GLY A 442 17.12 0.38 8.23
CA GLY A 442 17.30 -0.37 6.99
C GLY A 442 18.38 0.18 6.07
N PHE A 443 18.29 -0.16 4.82
CA PHE A 443 19.17 0.39 3.80
C PHE A 443 18.49 0.52 2.45
N TRP A 444 19.01 1.45 1.67
CA TRP A 444 18.71 1.62 0.26
C TRP A 444 20.00 1.63 -0.55
N GLN A 445 19.97 0.99 -1.71
CA GLN A 445 21.02 1.04 -2.73
C GLN A 445 20.39 0.97 -4.13
N PRO A 446 21.12 1.28 -5.21
CA PRO A 446 20.52 1.44 -6.55
C PRO A 446 19.75 0.22 -7.07
N ASP A 447 20.08 -0.99 -6.64
CA ASP A 447 19.48 -2.25 -7.11
C ASP A 447 18.60 -2.96 -6.07
N SER A 448 18.59 -2.51 -4.81
CA SER A 448 17.85 -3.19 -3.74
C SER A 448 17.62 -2.31 -2.52
N PHE A 449 16.68 -2.69 -1.71
CA PHE A 449 16.40 -2.06 -0.41
C PHE A 449 15.95 -3.10 0.62
N SER A 450 16.14 -2.75 1.87
CA SER A 450 15.57 -3.48 3.00
C SER A 450 15.29 -2.49 4.13
N PHE A 451 14.05 -2.42 4.59
CA PHE A 451 13.61 -1.59 5.69
C PHE A 451 12.86 -2.42 6.71
N GLY A 452 13.01 -2.05 7.96
CA GLY A 452 12.27 -2.61 9.07
C GLY A 452 11.93 -1.55 10.09
N ILE A 453 11.25 -1.94 11.16
CA ILE A 453 10.99 -1.08 12.31
C ILE A 453 11.88 -1.50 13.48
N SER A 454 12.47 -0.52 14.17
CA SER A 454 13.26 -0.74 15.39
C SER A 454 12.39 -0.79 16.65
N GLU A 455 11.23 -0.15 16.62
CA GLU A 455 10.26 -0.07 17.70
C GLU A 455 8.84 -0.21 17.15
N PRO A 456 7.86 -0.58 18.00
CA PRO A 456 6.47 -0.66 17.56
C PRO A 456 6.00 0.63 16.90
N SER A 457 5.50 0.49 15.70
CA SER A 457 5.05 1.59 14.86
C SER A 457 3.57 1.50 14.61
N GLN A 458 2.89 2.64 14.48
CA GLN A 458 1.45 2.67 14.29
C GLN A 458 1.02 3.61 13.17
N ILE A 459 -0.09 3.23 12.55
CA ILE A 459 -0.83 4.05 11.59
C ILE A 459 -2.29 4.05 12.01
N GLY A 460 -2.86 5.23 12.18
CA GLY A 460 -4.28 5.45 12.43
C GLY A 460 -4.94 6.10 11.23
N ALA A 461 -6.19 5.73 10.93
CA ALA A 461 -7.00 6.40 9.93
C ALA A 461 -8.48 6.02 10.04
N ASP A 462 -9.34 6.85 9.50
CA ASP A 462 -10.69 6.49 9.09
C ASP A 462 -10.61 5.97 7.63
N LEU A 463 -11.21 4.82 7.35
CA LEU A 463 -11.12 4.16 6.05
C LEU A 463 -12.51 3.97 5.45
N THR A 464 -12.69 4.35 4.19
CA THR A 464 -13.87 4.05 3.38
C THR A 464 -13.46 3.30 2.13
N ILE A 465 -14.02 2.10 1.94
CA ILE A 465 -13.82 1.24 0.77
C ILE A 465 -15.15 1.13 0.04
N LYS A 466 -15.33 1.96 -1.00
CA LYS A 466 -16.60 2.03 -1.75
C LYS A 466 -16.99 0.73 -2.45
N PRO A 467 -16.06 0.00 -3.13
CA PRO A 467 -16.41 -1.27 -3.77
C PRO A 467 -16.94 -2.34 -2.81
N LEU A 468 -16.57 -2.27 -1.54
CA LEU A 468 -17.02 -3.20 -0.51
C LEU A 468 -18.10 -2.60 0.40
N GLU A 469 -18.56 -1.39 0.13
CA GLU A 469 -19.50 -0.64 0.99
C GLU A 469 -19.06 -0.61 2.46
N LEU A 470 -17.76 -0.60 2.72
CA LEU A 470 -17.16 -0.74 4.03
C LEU A 470 -16.67 0.62 4.53
N ASN A 471 -17.06 0.94 5.77
CA ASN A 471 -16.57 2.13 6.45
C ASN A 471 -16.02 1.72 7.82
N ALA A 472 -14.76 2.04 8.08
CA ALA A 472 -14.04 1.77 9.31
C ALA A 472 -13.62 3.08 9.97
N LYS A 473 -14.11 3.34 11.17
CA LYS A 473 -13.74 4.51 11.96
C LYS A 473 -12.65 4.16 12.97
N SER A 474 -11.70 5.08 13.13
CA SER A 474 -10.55 4.93 14.02
C SER A 474 -9.86 3.58 13.84
N ALA A 475 -9.59 3.23 12.58
CA ALA A 475 -8.80 2.06 12.26
C ALA A 475 -7.34 2.35 12.66
N ARG A 476 -6.73 1.42 13.40
CA ARG A 476 -5.33 1.50 13.82
C ARG A 476 -4.61 0.23 13.46
N VAL A 477 -3.50 0.36 12.78
CA VAL A 477 -2.54 -0.71 12.52
C VAL A 477 -1.34 -0.46 13.42
N MET A 478 -1.01 -1.43 14.24
CA MET A 478 0.19 -1.42 15.08
C MET A 478 1.07 -2.58 14.64
N ALA A 479 2.24 -2.27 14.13
CA ALA A 479 3.25 -3.26 13.81
C ALA A 479 4.23 -3.37 14.99
N LYS A 480 4.39 -4.57 15.54
CA LYS A 480 5.42 -4.89 16.54
C LYS A 480 6.73 -5.24 15.87
N GLN A 481 6.66 -5.89 14.73
CA GLN A 481 7.76 -6.18 13.84
C GLN A 481 7.28 -5.96 12.41
N LEU A 482 8.12 -5.33 11.63
CA LEU A 482 7.91 -5.17 10.19
C LEU A 482 9.27 -5.18 9.52
N SER A 483 9.39 -5.99 8.48
CA SER A 483 10.53 -5.99 7.58
C SER A 483 10.02 -6.07 6.14
N VAL A 484 10.49 -5.17 5.31
CA VAL A 484 10.21 -5.15 3.87
C VAL A 484 11.52 -5.11 3.11
N SER A 485 11.63 -5.91 2.07
CA SER A 485 12.80 -5.93 1.22
C SER A 485 12.41 -6.15 -0.23
N GLY A 486 13.24 -5.69 -1.15
CA GLY A 486 12.96 -5.83 -2.56
C GLY A 486 14.14 -5.47 -3.45
N LYS A 487 13.99 -5.73 -4.75
CA LYS A 487 14.91 -5.31 -5.77
C LYS A 487 14.37 -4.12 -6.55
N ILE A 488 15.28 -3.33 -7.09
CA ILE A 488 15.00 -2.18 -7.95
C ILE A 488 15.55 -2.50 -9.34
N ALA A 489 14.70 -2.47 -10.35
CA ALA A 489 15.07 -2.67 -11.73
C ALA A 489 14.65 -1.43 -12.55
N GLN A 490 15.63 -0.81 -13.25
CA GLN A 490 15.39 0.39 -14.04
C GLN A 490 14.69 1.53 -13.27
N GLY A 491 14.99 1.68 -11.97
CA GLY A 491 14.41 2.70 -11.11
C GLY A 491 13.02 2.37 -10.54
N ASN A 492 12.45 1.22 -10.86
CA ASN A 492 11.15 0.75 -10.35
C ASN A 492 11.32 -0.45 -9.41
N ILE A 493 10.38 -0.61 -8.47
CA ILE A 493 10.34 -1.78 -7.60
C ILE A 493 9.94 -3.02 -8.43
N ASP A 494 10.74 -4.08 -8.32
CA ASP A 494 10.44 -5.40 -8.86
C ASP A 494 9.44 -6.11 -7.92
N TRP A 495 8.15 -5.89 -8.13
CA TRP A 495 7.07 -6.37 -7.25
C TRP A 495 7.09 -7.89 -7.00
N PRO A 496 7.39 -8.76 -7.96
CA PRO A 496 7.57 -10.19 -7.70
C PRO A 496 8.66 -10.53 -6.69
N LYS A 497 9.65 -9.65 -6.53
CA LYS A 497 10.75 -9.79 -5.56
C LYS A 497 10.59 -8.94 -4.30
N PHE A 498 9.43 -8.33 -4.14
CA PHE A 498 9.08 -7.63 -2.91
C PHE A 498 8.70 -8.63 -1.82
N HIS A 499 9.38 -8.57 -0.69
CA HIS A 499 9.14 -9.43 0.47
C HIS A 499 8.69 -8.61 1.65
N ILE A 500 7.72 -9.14 2.39
CA ILE A 500 7.25 -8.59 3.66
C ILE A 500 7.31 -9.67 4.74
N ASP A 501 7.70 -9.29 5.95
CA ASP A 501 7.61 -10.08 7.16
C ASP A 501 7.11 -9.17 8.28
N SER A 502 5.96 -9.47 8.89
CA SER A 502 5.40 -8.61 9.92
C SER A 502 4.69 -9.38 11.03
N ASP A 503 4.73 -8.82 12.25
CA ASP A 503 3.85 -9.14 13.37
C ASP A 503 3.07 -7.87 13.68
N ALA A 504 1.77 -7.90 13.41
CA ALA A 504 0.95 -6.70 13.47
C ALA A 504 -0.43 -6.96 14.09
N SER A 505 -1.04 -5.89 14.57
CA SER A 505 -2.43 -5.89 14.99
C SER A 505 -3.18 -4.74 14.31
N ILE A 506 -4.42 -5.01 13.95
CA ILE A 506 -5.36 -4.04 13.38
C ILE A 506 -6.54 -3.95 14.33
N SER A 507 -6.92 -2.75 14.69
CA SER A 507 -8.13 -2.49 15.48
C SER A 507 -8.98 -1.44 14.79
N VAL A 508 -10.28 -1.67 14.75
CA VAL A 508 -11.28 -0.75 14.19
C VAL A 508 -12.34 -0.52 15.26
N SER A 509 -12.50 0.70 15.71
CA SER A 509 -13.47 1.00 16.79
C SER A 509 -14.91 0.85 16.32
N LYS A 510 -15.17 1.12 15.04
CA LYS A 510 -16.51 0.99 14.46
C LYS A 510 -16.37 0.62 12.98
N LEU A 511 -16.63 -0.65 12.68
CA LEU A 511 -16.74 -1.13 11.30
C LEU A 511 -18.21 -1.16 10.90
N SER A 512 -18.54 -0.54 9.78
CA SER A 512 -19.92 -0.49 9.24
C SER A 512 -19.94 -1.07 7.84
N HIS A 513 -20.95 -1.92 7.59
CA HIS A 513 -21.22 -2.55 6.30
C HIS A 513 -22.74 -2.73 6.15
N PRO A 514 -23.34 -2.78 4.95
CA PRO A 514 -24.77 -2.98 4.78
C PRO A 514 -25.33 -4.22 5.51
N GLN A 515 -24.57 -5.30 5.55
CA GLN A 515 -24.98 -6.56 6.19
C GLN A 515 -24.55 -6.71 7.64
N LEU A 516 -23.68 -5.83 8.17
CA LEU A 516 -23.13 -5.91 9.51
C LEU A 516 -23.63 -4.75 10.38
N LYS A 517 -23.83 -5.02 11.65
CA LYS A 517 -24.02 -3.98 12.65
C LYS A 517 -22.67 -3.35 13.00
N PRO A 518 -22.64 -2.04 13.28
CA PRO A 518 -21.38 -1.39 13.70
C PRO A 518 -20.83 -2.05 14.97
N ASN A 519 -19.60 -2.54 14.90
CA ASN A 519 -18.96 -3.24 16.01
C ASN A 519 -17.46 -2.97 16.01
N VAL A 520 -16.80 -3.31 17.13
CA VAL A 520 -15.33 -3.28 17.25
C VAL A 520 -14.77 -4.54 16.62
N TRP A 521 -13.80 -4.35 15.72
CA TRP A 521 -13.08 -5.43 15.06
C TRP A 521 -11.61 -5.35 15.42
N ARG A 522 -11.01 -6.49 15.73
CA ARG A 522 -9.58 -6.60 15.99
C ARG A 522 -9.02 -7.77 15.22
N TRP A 523 -7.90 -7.56 14.64
CA TRP A 523 -7.10 -8.61 14.03
C TRP A 523 -5.70 -8.54 14.61
N GLN A 524 -5.08 -9.69 14.87
CA GLN A 524 -3.67 -9.80 15.23
C GLN A 524 -3.08 -11.00 14.54
N GLY A 525 -1.87 -10.86 14.04
CA GLY A 525 -1.27 -11.96 13.28
C GLY A 525 0.09 -11.64 12.72
N LYS A 526 0.61 -12.63 12.01
CA LYS A 526 1.89 -12.57 11.32
C LYS A 526 1.68 -12.76 9.84
N THR A 527 2.44 -12.00 9.06
CA THR A 527 2.44 -12.14 7.60
C THR A 527 3.85 -12.29 7.11
N LYS A 528 4.06 -13.13 6.11
CA LYS A 528 5.37 -13.37 5.52
C LYS A 528 5.25 -13.75 4.06
N GLY A 529 6.15 -13.27 3.24
CA GLY A 529 6.29 -13.72 1.86
C GLY A 529 6.38 -12.60 0.83
N ALA A 530 6.26 -13.00 -0.43
CA ALA A 530 6.19 -12.13 -1.60
C ALA A 530 4.75 -12.05 -2.12
N PHE A 531 4.49 -11.20 -3.09
CA PHE A 531 3.15 -11.03 -3.66
C PHE A 531 2.56 -12.32 -4.24
N GLU A 532 3.39 -13.18 -4.83
CA GLU A 532 2.99 -14.45 -5.45
C GLU A 532 3.18 -15.68 -4.54
N ASP A 533 3.81 -15.50 -3.38
CA ASP A 533 4.01 -16.55 -2.37
C ASP A 533 3.91 -15.92 -0.99
N PHE A 534 2.68 -15.77 -0.50
CA PHE A 534 2.37 -15.05 0.73
C PHE A 534 1.69 -15.96 1.75
N ASP A 535 2.10 -15.85 2.98
CA ASP A 535 1.55 -16.57 4.13
C ASP A 535 1.12 -15.59 5.21
N ALA A 536 -0.09 -15.77 5.75
CA ALA A 536 -0.60 -14.98 6.86
C ALA A 536 -1.36 -15.85 7.86
N THR A 537 -0.96 -15.75 9.09
CA THR A 537 -1.66 -16.42 10.21
C THR A 537 -2.13 -15.37 11.21
N GLY A 538 -3.33 -15.53 11.71
CA GLY A 538 -3.83 -14.54 12.65
C GLY A 538 -5.15 -14.94 13.30
N GLU A 539 -5.57 -14.04 14.18
CA GLU A 539 -6.85 -14.12 14.87
C GLU A 539 -7.65 -12.85 14.61
N LEU A 540 -8.87 -13.02 14.14
CA LEU A 540 -9.85 -11.96 13.97
C LEU A 540 -10.89 -12.07 15.11
N SER A 541 -11.15 -10.98 15.79
CA SER A 541 -12.17 -10.92 16.82
C SER A 541 -13.18 -9.80 16.53
N VAL A 542 -14.45 -10.07 16.90
CA VAL A 542 -15.57 -9.14 16.75
C VAL A 542 -16.27 -8.99 18.11
N GLY A 543 -16.30 -7.77 18.60
CA GLY A 543 -16.76 -7.54 19.96
C GLY A 543 -15.89 -8.26 20.98
N SER A 544 -16.52 -8.87 22.00
CA SER A 544 -15.83 -9.59 23.06
C SER A 544 -15.91 -11.12 22.95
N ILE A 545 -16.70 -11.66 22.02
CA ILE A 545 -17.16 -13.06 22.05
C ILE A 545 -16.80 -13.84 20.80
N LEU A 546 -16.84 -13.21 19.61
CA LEU A 546 -16.54 -13.89 18.37
C LEU A 546 -15.04 -13.81 18.05
N GLY A 547 -14.37 -14.98 17.97
CA GLY A 547 -12.98 -15.12 17.56
C GLY A 547 -12.85 -16.10 16.41
N LEU A 548 -12.00 -15.77 15.44
CA LEU A 548 -11.72 -16.58 14.26
C LEU A 548 -10.21 -16.62 14.03
N GLN A 549 -9.63 -17.80 14.19
CA GLN A 549 -8.25 -18.06 13.77
C GLN A 549 -8.22 -18.37 12.28
N HIS A 550 -7.24 -17.86 11.58
CA HIS A 550 -7.08 -18.12 10.15
C HIS A 550 -5.62 -18.36 9.76
N HIS A 551 -5.45 -19.11 8.69
CA HIS A 551 -4.22 -19.29 7.96
C HIS A 551 -4.51 -19.06 6.47
N LEU A 552 -3.98 -17.98 5.94
CA LEU A 552 -4.15 -17.56 4.56
C LEU A 552 -2.85 -17.80 3.81
N THR A 553 -2.93 -18.43 2.66
CA THR A 553 -1.80 -18.60 1.74
C THR A 553 -2.19 -18.11 0.35
N ILE A 554 -1.27 -17.40 -0.28
CA ILE A 554 -1.37 -17.04 -1.70
C ILE A 554 -0.24 -17.74 -2.42
N LYS A 555 -0.56 -18.47 -3.49
CA LYS A 555 0.44 -19.04 -4.39
C LYS A 555 0.07 -18.70 -5.81
N THR A 556 0.92 -17.92 -6.47
CA THR A 556 0.66 -17.32 -7.78
C THR A 556 -0.60 -16.45 -7.71
N SER A 557 -1.74 -16.91 -8.20
CA SER A 557 -3.03 -16.21 -8.13
C SER A 557 -4.06 -16.91 -7.25
N ASP A 558 -3.72 -18.06 -6.64
CA ASP A 558 -4.63 -18.83 -5.82
C ASP A 558 -4.50 -18.42 -4.34
N LEU A 559 -5.55 -17.82 -3.81
CA LEU A 559 -5.70 -17.57 -2.40
C LEU A 559 -6.44 -18.73 -1.75
N LYS A 560 -5.79 -19.34 -0.76
CA LYS A 560 -6.40 -20.33 0.13
C LYS A 560 -6.42 -19.78 1.55
N MET A 561 -7.57 -19.85 2.20
CA MET A 561 -7.71 -19.48 3.61
C MET A 561 -8.34 -20.64 4.37
N ASP A 562 -7.61 -21.23 5.28
CA ASP A 562 -8.14 -22.17 6.28
C ASP A 562 -8.51 -21.37 7.54
N TRP A 563 -9.66 -21.62 8.13
CA TRP A 563 -10.11 -20.88 9.29
C TRP A 563 -10.80 -21.78 10.33
N LYS A 564 -10.74 -21.35 11.59
CA LYS A 564 -11.36 -22.02 12.72
C LYS A 564 -11.93 -20.98 13.68
N MET A 565 -13.19 -21.10 14.00
CA MET A 565 -13.85 -20.25 14.99
C MET A 565 -13.54 -20.78 16.40
N ALA A 566 -13.30 -19.86 17.32
CA ALA A 566 -13.24 -20.21 18.74
C ALA A 566 -14.56 -20.86 19.21
N ASP A 567 -14.49 -21.75 20.16
CA ASP A 567 -15.69 -22.38 20.75
C ASP A 567 -16.65 -21.31 21.28
N LEU A 568 -17.81 -21.24 20.67
CA LEU A 568 -18.83 -20.26 21.06
C LEU A 568 -19.88 -20.89 21.98
N PHE A 569 -19.97 -20.35 23.16
CA PHE A 569 -21.00 -20.74 24.12
C PHE A 569 -22.16 -19.72 24.12
N LEU A 570 -23.35 -20.19 23.76
CA LEU A 570 -24.56 -19.38 23.65
C LEU A 570 -25.25 -19.34 25.01
N LEU A 571 -24.70 -18.66 26.00
CA LEU A 571 -25.25 -18.64 27.38
C LEU A 571 -26.06 -17.35 27.47
N ALA A 572 -26.36 -16.46 27.37
CA ALA A 572 -27.19 -15.27 27.56
C ALA A 572 -26.99 -14.22 26.47
N ALA A 573 -25.91 -14.36 25.64
CA ALA A 573 -25.60 -13.43 24.57
C ALA A 573 -25.73 -14.13 23.22
N ASN A 574 -26.20 -13.39 22.24
CA ASN A 574 -26.25 -13.82 20.85
C ASN A 574 -25.31 -12.93 19.99
N PRO A 575 -24.03 -13.28 19.90
CA PRO A 575 -23.06 -12.44 19.19
C PRO A 575 -23.34 -12.31 17.68
N PHE A 576 -24.10 -13.24 17.11
CA PHE A 576 -24.54 -13.12 15.72
C PHE A 576 -25.60 -12.03 15.55
N ALA A 577 -26.53 -11.93 16.50
CA ALA A 577 -27.54 -10.86 16.53
C ALA A 577 -26.88 -9.48 16.69
N ASP A 578 -25.77 -9.40 17.42
CA ASP A 578 -25.01 -8.16 17.63
C ASP A 578 -24.10 -7.80 16.44
N THR A 579 -23.84 -8.75 15.55
CA THR A 579 -22.93 -8.56 14.42
C THR A 579 -23.67 -8.50 13.08
N ILE A 580 -24.70 -9.30 12.87
CA ILE A 580 -25.39 -9.46 11.58
C ILE A 580 -26.71 -8.68 11.61
N LYS A 581 -26.92 -7.77 10.63
CA LYS A 581 -28.18 -7.01 10.53
C LYS A 581 -29.39 -7.85 10.19
N ALA A 582 -29.21 -8.80 9.27
CA ALA A 582 -30.27 -9.70 8.81
C ALA A 582 -30.55 -10.87 9.76
N TRP A 583 -30.01 -10.82 10.99
CA TRP A 583 -30.30 -11.83 11.99
C TRP A 583 -31.83 -11.90 12.31
N PRO A 584 -32.46 -13.09 12.35
CA PRO A 584 -33.87 -13.20 12.68
C PRO A 584 -34.16 -12.62 14.07
N PRO A 585 -34.97 -11.55 14.17
CA PRO A 585 -35.15 -10.82 15.45
C PRO A 585 -35.84 -11.67 16.50
N LEU A 586 -36.64 -12.67 16.09
CA LEU A 586 -37.37 -13.55 16.98
C LEU A 586 -36.57 -14.77 17.46
N LEU A 587 -35.34 -14.97 16.94
CA LEU A 587 -34.47 -16.08 17.32
C LEU A 587 -33.56 -15.69 18.49
N SER A 588 -33.75 -16.32 19.61
CA SER A 588 -32.97 -16.14 20.82
C SER A 588 -32.47 -17.47 21.36
N PHE A 589 -31.19 -17.52 21.72
CA PHE A 589 -30.55 -18.70 22.30
C PHE A 589 -30.52 -18.59 23.84
N ALA A 590 -30.72 -19.74 24.51
CA ALA A 590 -30.62 -19.85 25.96
C ALA A 590 -29.32 -20.52 26.40
N ARG A 591 -28.90 -21.55 25.68
CA ARG A 591 -27.69 -22.30 25.93
C ARG A 591 -27.27 -23.04 24.68
N GLY A 592 -26.05 -23.54 24.70
CA GLY A 592 -25.49 -24.42 23.70
C GLY A 592 -24.06 -24.05 23.32
N LYS A 593 -23.44 -24.94 22.57
CA LYS A 593 -22.10 -24.77 22.04
C LYS A 593 -22.13 -24.84 20.52
N LEU A 594 -21.43 -23.90 19.87
CA LEU A 594 -21.24 -23.87 18.44
C LEU A 594 -19.75 -23.85 18.12
N THR A 595 -19.33 -24.71 17.21
CA THR A 595 -17.99 -24.73 16.65
C THR A 595 -18.05 -24.73 15.14
N ALA A 596 -17.14 -24.05 14.49
CA ALA A 596 -17.05 -24.03 13.03
C ALA A 596 -15.60 -23.92 12.58
N ASN A 597 -15.31 -24.59 11.49
CA ASN A 597 -14.04 -24.47 10.78
C ASN A 597 -14.25 -24.70 9.29
N GLY A 598 -13.34 -24.24 8.48
CA GLY A 598 -13.49 -24.38 7.04
C GLY A 598 -12.33 -23.83 6.25
N ASN A 599 -12.53 -23.83 4.95
CA ASN A 599 -11.60 -23.22 4.00
C ASN A 599 -12.32 -22.42 2.93
N VAL A 600 -11.59 -21.50 2.32
CA VAL A 600 -12.03 -20.68 1.17
C VAL A 600 -10.93 -20.73 0.14
N LEU A 601 -11.30 -20.92 -1.13
CA LEU A 601 -10.43 -20.87 -2.29
C LEU A 601 -10.90 -19.75 -3.20
N PHE A 602 -10.01 -18.82 -3.53
CA PHE A 602 -10.31 -17.66 -4.34
C PHE A 602 -9.25 -17.47 -5.44
N ASP A 603 -9.69 -17.15 -6.64
CA ASP A 603 -8.84 -16.82 -7.79
C ASP A 603 -8.68 -15.29 -7.85
N LEU A 604 -7.48 -14.80 -7.57
CA LEU A 604 -7.19 -13.37 -7.53
C LEU A 604 -7.19 -12.73 -8.93
N ASP A 605 -6.74 -13.47 -9.95
CA ASP A 605 -6.67 -12.93 -11.32
C ASP A 605 -8.07 -12.76 -11.90
N LYS A 606 -8.97 -13.71 -11.63
CA LYS A 606 -10.35 -13.68 -12.10
C LYS A 606 -11.29 -12.97 -11.14
N ASN A 607 -10.80 -12.55 -9.96
CA ASN A 607 -11.60 -12.01 -8.87
C ASN A 607 -12.83 -12.88 -8.54
N LYS A 608 -12.61 -14.19 -8.39
CA LYS A 608 -13.70 -15.16 -8.32
C LYS A 608 -13.52 -16.19 -7.21
N LEU A 609 -14.60 -16.44 -6.46
CA LEU A 609 -14.64 -17.54 -5.49
C LEU A 609 -14.63 -18.89 -6.23
N LYS A 610 -13.58 -19.70 -6.06
CA LYS A 610 -13.49 -21.07 -6.57
C LYS A 610 -14.34 -22.04 -5.76
N GLY A 611 -14.46 -21.79 -4.48
CA GLY A 611 -15.29 -22.59 -3.58
C GLY A 611 -14.96 -22.35 -2.12
N SER A 612 -15.86 -22.77 -1.25
CA SER A 612 -15.58 -22.85 0.19
C SER A 612 -16.19 -24.10 0.79
N SER A 613 -15.60 -24.55 1.89
CA SER A 613 -16.14 -25.64 2.69
C SER A 613 -16.12 -25.21 4.16
N THR A 614 -17.25 -25.43 4.84
CA THR A 614 -17.41 -25.12 6.28
C THR A 614 -18.00 -26.32 6.97
N HIS A 615 -17.36 -26.77 8.02
CA HIS A 615 -17.87 -27.76 8.94
C HIS A 615 -18.42 -27.05 10.17
N LEU A 616 -19.71 -27.19 10.41
CA LEU A 616 -20.44 -26.60 11.52
C LEU A 616 -20.89 -27.71 12.48
N GLN A 617 -20.66 -27.52 13.76
CA GLN A 617 -21.17 -28.42 14.80
C GLN A 617 -21.95 -27.62 15.84
N LEU A 618 -23.19 -27.97 16.02
CA LEU A 618 -24.07 -27.50 17.09
C LEU A 618 -24.20 -28.59 18.16
N GLN A 619 -24.12 -28.22 19.40
CA GLN A 619 -24.24 -29.15 20.53
C GLN A 619 -25.13 -28.57 21.62
N ASP A 620 -26.21 -29.27 21.92
CA ASP A 620 -27.21 -28.95 22.94
C ASP A 620 -27.74 -27.51 22.87
N ILE A 621 -28.00 -27.03 21.64
CA ILE A 621 -28.56 -25.69 21.45
C ILE A 621 -29.99 -25.67 21.93
N ALA A 622 -30.32 -24.73 22.81
CA ALA A 622 -31.66 -24.45 23.27
C ALA A 622 -31.98 -22.96 23.10
N GLY A 623 -33.23 -22.66 22.83
CA GLY A 623 -33.66 -21.30 22.58
C GLY A 623 -35.16 -21.19 22.28
N VAL A 624 -35.50 -20.00 21.76
CA VAL A 624 -36.86 -19.65 21.37
C VAL A 624 -36.81 -19.01 19.99
N TYR A 625 -37.67 -19.45 19.11
CA TYR A 625 -37.95 -18.78 17.84
C TYR A 625 -39.45 -18.37 17.85
N ASP A 626 -39.72 -17.08 17.86
CA ASP A 626 -41.05 -16.53 18.08
C ASP A 626 -41.64 -17.06 19.40
N THR A 627 -42.64 -17.90 19.31
CA THR A 627 -43.32 -18.57 20.45
C THR A 627 -42.92 -20.05 20.60
N ILE A 628 -41.99 -20.54 19.77
CA ILE A 628 -41.59 -21.96 19.77
C ILE A 628 -40.31 -22.12 20.60
N LEU A 629 -40.41 -22.87 21.68
CA LEU A 629 -39.26 -23.34 22.45
C LEU A 629 -38.64 -24.56 21.76
N PHE A 630 -37.34 -24.58 21.63
CA PHE A 630 -36.58 -25.75 21.19
C PHE A 630 -35.42 -26.05 22.13
N GLU A 631 -35.16 -27.33 22.37
CA GLU A 631 -34.08 -27.76 23.27
C GLU A 631 -33.31 -28.94 22.71
N GLY A 632 -32.01 -28.97 23.02
CA GLY A 632 -31.13 -30.08 22.70
C GLY A 632 -30.87 -30.26 21.25
N VAL A 633 -30.84 -29.17 20.47
CA VAL A 633 -30.51 -29.26 19.04
C VAL A 633 -29.02 -29.57 18.91
N THR A 634 -28.75 -30.74 18.34
CA THR A 634 -27.40 -31.23 18.09
C THR A 634 -27.29 -31.69 16.64
N THR A 635 -26.30 -31.18 15.93
CA THR A 635 -26.04 -31.57 14.53
C THR A 635 -24.60 -31.28 14.11
N LYS A 636 -24.16 -32.01 13.07
CA LYS A 636 -22.99 -31.69 12.27
C LYS A 636 -23.46 -31.39 10.85
N ALA A 637 -23.11 -30.22 10.35
CA ALA A 637 -23.50 -29.80 9.02
C ALA A 637 -22.28 -29.39 8.21
N ASN A 638 -22.28 -29.74 6.93
CA ASN A 638 -21.28 -29.31 5.97
C ASN A 638 -21.90 -28.32 5.02
N LEU A 639 -21.33 -27.12 4.94
CA LEU A 639 -21.68 -26.08 4.02
C LEU A 639 -20.61 -26.04 2.94
N ALA A 640 -20.99 -26.17 1.70
CA ALA A 640 -20.10 -26.01 0.56
C ALA A 640 -20.65 -24.91 -0.36
N THR A 641 -19.76 -24.08 -0.85
CA THR A 641 -20.10 -23.10 -1.87
C THR A 641 -19.33 -23.36 -3.15
N SER A 642 -19.95 -23.05 -4.25
CA SER A 642 -19.33 -22.96 -5.57
C SER A 642 -19.53 -21.54 -6.10
N ASP A 643 -19.19 -21.28 -7.35
CA ASP A 643 -19.33 -19.97 -8.01
C ASP A 643 -20.68 -19.27 -7.82
N SER A 644 -21.77 -20.02 -7.77
CA SER A 644 -23.13 -19.49 -7.83
C SER A 644 -24.09 -20.14 -6.86
N SER A 645 -23.65 -21.17 -6.10
CA SER A 645 -24.55 -21.96 -5.27
C SER A 645 -23.98 -22.26 -3.89
N LEU A 646 -24.88 -22.36 -2.93
CA LEU A 646 -24.65 -22.86 -1.57
C LEU A 646 -25.32 -24.20 -1.41
N LYS A 647 -24.59 -25.19 -0.89
CA LYS A 647 -25.08 -26.50 -0.51
C LYS A 647 -24.82 -26.75 0.96
N ILE A 648 -25.89 -27.06 1.72
CA ILE A 648 -25.81 -27.45 3.13
C ILE A 648 -26.24 -28.92 3.22
N THR A 649 -25.42 -29.74 3.86
CA THR A 649 -25.70 -31.17 4.07
C THR A 649 -25.58 -31.50 5.55
N THR A 650 -26.52 -32.31 6.03
CA THR A 650 -26.43 -32.88 7.36
C THR A 650 -26.98 -34.32 7.33
N ASP A 651 -26.23 -35.21 7.97
CA ASP A 651 -26.64 -36.60 8.06
C ASP A 651 -27.63 -36.81 9.22
N GLU A 652 -27.56 -35.98 10.25
CA GLU A 652 -28.41 -36.09 11.42
C GLU A 652 -28.56 -34.74 12.14
N ILE A 653 -29.80 -34.35 12.35
CA ILE A 653 -30.19 -33.29 13.26
C ILE A 653 -31.00 -33.93 14.39
N LYS A 654 -30.49 -33.89 15.59
CA LYS A 654 -31.24 -34.32 16.81
C LYS A 654 -31.83 -33.11 17.49
N VAL A 655 -33.07 -33.21 17.94
CA VAL A 655 -33.75 -32.21 18.75
C VAL A 655 -34.40 -32.92 19.89
N ASN A 656 -34.09 -32.60 21.14
CA ASN A 656 -34.67 -33.27 22.28
C ASN A 656 -36.17 -32.96 22.40
N GLN A 657 -36.51 -31.65 22.24
CA GLN A 657 -37.91 -31.29 22.22
C GLN A 657 -38.16 -29.95 21.49
N VAL A 658 -39.32 -29.86 20.90
CA VAL A 658 -39.92 -28.62 20.40
C VAL A 658 -41.28 -28.44 21.11
N ASN A 659 -41.53 -27.25 21.64
CA ASN A 659 -42.76 -26.94 22.34
C ASN A 659 -43.41 -25.66 21.75
N LYS A 660 -44.58 -25.81 21.21
CA LYS A 660 -45.48 -24.73 20.76
C LYS A 660 -46.88 -24.87 21.44
N GLY A 661 -46.92 -25.16 22.74
CA GLY A 661 -48.14 -25.49 23.48
C GLY A 661 -48.24 -26.99 23.71
N PHE A 662 -47.70 -27.84 22.88
CA PHE A 662 -47.51 -29.26 23.10
C PHE A 662 -46.07 -29.66 22.73
N VAL A 663 -45.61 -30.74 23.36
CA VAL A 663 -44.24 -31.18 23.23
C VAL A 663 -44.12 -32.24 22.13
N ILE A 664 -43.22 -32.00 21.19
CA ILE A 664 -42.79 -32.98 20.15
C ILE A 664 -41.35 -33.30 20.44
N GLY A 665 -40.99 -34.56 20.52
CA GLY A 665 -39.60 -34.98 20.67
C GLY A 665 -39.42 -36.16 21.60
N PRO A 666 -38.22 -36.80 21.53
CA PRO A 666 -37.08 -36.45 20.70
C PRO A 666 -37.37 -36.62 19.19
N MET A 667 -36.68 -35.77 18.35
CA MET A 667 -36.81 -35.77 16.92
C MET A 667 -35.44 -36.00 16.26
N VAL A 668 -35.47 -36.65 15.10
CA VAL A 668 -34.28 -36.85 14.23
C VAL A 668 -34.67 -36.50 12.83
N ALA A 669 -33.85 -35.65 12.20
CA ALA A 669 -33.99 -35.26 10.78
C ALA A 669 -32.63 -35.40 10.04
N SER A 670 -32.71 -35.59 8.73
CA SER A 670 -31.53 -35.53 7.86
C SER A 670 -31.92 -35.00 6.48
N GLY A 671 -30.98 -34.33 5.81
CA GLY A 671 -31.27 -33.75 4.52
C GLY A 671 -30.14 -32.87 3.97
N ASN A 672 -30.42 -32.29 2.82
CA ASN A 672 -29.56 -31.29 2.21
C ASN A 672 -30.38 -30.13 1.66
N TYR A 673 -29.79 -28.97 1.70
CA TYR A 673 -30.33 -27.72 1.15
C TYR A 673 -29.40 -27.18 0.08
N GLU A 674 -29.94 -26.79 -1.08
CA GLU A 674 -29.20 -26.19 -2.19
C GLU A 674 -29.89 -24.93 -2.65
N ALA A 675 -29.16 -23.83 -2.79
CA ALA A 675 -29.69 -22.54 -3.23
C ALA A 675 -28.66 -21.76 -4.04
N GLY A 676 -29.11 -20.93 -4.95
CA GLY A 676 -28.26 -19.95 -5.61
C GLY A 676 -27.97 -18.75 -4.70
N PHE A 677 -26.79 -18.12 -4.83
CA PHE A 677 -26.44 -16.94 -4.03
C PHE A 677 -27.33 -15.73 -4.26
N GLN A 678 -27.93 -15.63 -5.46
CA GLN A 678 -28.85 -14.52 -5.75
C GLN A 678 -30.12 -14.58 -4.92
N ASN A 679 -30.54 -15.77 -4.52
CA ASN A 679 -31.73 -15.96 -3.68
C ASN A 679 -31.57 -17.20 -2.79
N ILE A 680 -30.85 -17.04 -1.69
CA ILE A 680 -30.54 -18.13 -0.76
C ILE A 680 -31.83 -18.69 -0.12
N LEU A 681 -32.88 -17.92 0.01
CA LEU A 681 -34.15 -18.35 0.61
C LEU A 681 -35.05 -19.14 -0.34
N SER A 682 -34.80 -19.10 -1.63
CA SER A 682 -35.58 -19.82 -2.67
C SER A 682 -34.94 -21.13 -3.13
N GLY A 683 -34.16 -21.76 -2.25
CA GLY A 683 -33.49 -23.02 -2.54
C GLY A 683 -34.38 -24.24 -2.47
N LYS A 684 -33.80 -25.44 -2.65
CA LYS A 684 -34.43 -26.75 -2.51
C LYS A 684 -33.93 -27.47 -1.29
N LEU A 685 -34.83 -27.85 -0.37
CA LEU A 685 -34.56 -28.73 0.74
C LEU A 685 -34.97 -30.16 0.37
N THR A 686 -33.99 -31.04 0.28
CA THR A 686 -34.24 -32.49 0.16
C THR A 686 -34.24 -33.08 1.56
N LEU A 687 -35.41 -33.34 2.10
CA LEU A 687 -35.56 -34.05 3.38
C LEU A 687 -35.44 -35.56 3.10
N LYS A 688 -34.45 -36.21 3.74
CA LYS A 688 -34.22 -37.63 3.63
C LYS A 688 -35.00 -38.41 4.69
N LYS A 689 -35.09 -37.88 5.90
CA LYS A 689 -35.73 -38.48 7.03
C LYS A 689 -36.20 -37.40 8.00
N LEU A 690 -37.38 -37.55 8.55
CA LEU A 690 -37.86 -36.86 9.74
C LEU A 690 -38.69 -37.83 10.57
N THR A 691 -38.27 -38.04 11.80
CA THR A 691 -39.01 -38.88 12.77
C THR A 691 -38.94 -38.17 14.14
N GLY A 692 -39.98 -38.35 14.91
CA GLY A 692 -40.06 -37.83 16.26
C GLY A 692 -41.07 -38.59 17.11
N THR A 693 -41.13 -38.30 18.39
CA THR A 693 -42.16 -38.80 19.31
C THR A 693 -43.16 -37.72 19.59
N LEU A 694 -44.39 -38.11 19.71
CA LEU A 694 -45.54 -37.23 20.01
C LEU A 694 -46.55 -38.01 20.85
N MET A 695 -46.87 -37.57 22.06
CA MET A 695 -47.91 -38.15 22.92
C MET A 695 -47.77 -39.69 23.01
N ASP A 696 -46.63 -40.18 23.43
CA ASP A 696 -46.22 -41.58 23.50
C ASP A 696 -46.30 -42.39 22.16
N GLY A 697 -46.59 -41.77 21.07
CA GLY A 697 -46.54 -42.31 19.73
C GLY A 697 -45.42 -41.72 18.91
N SER A 698 -45.45 -41.92 17.60
CA SER A 698 -44.44 -41.37 16.68
C SER A 698 -45.05 -40.52 15.59
N VAL A 699 -44.30 -39.51 15.16
CA VAL A 699 -44.58 -38.66 14.04
C VAL A 699 -43.44 -38.80 13.04
N SER A 700 -43.76 -38.92 11.75
CA SER A 700 -42.74 -39.03 10.69
C SER A 700 -43.23 -38.38 9.39
N THR A 701 -42.24 -38.01 8.58
CA THR A 701 -42.51 -37.55 7.22
C THR A 701 -41.65 -38.35 6.25
N PRO A 702 -42.20 -38.84 5.16
CA PRO A 702 -41.43 -39.55 4.12
C PRO A 702 -40.39 -38.63 3.44
N ALA A 703 -39.37 -39.21 2.86
CA ALA A 703 -38.38 -38.46 2.09
C ALA A 703 -39.06 -37.66 0.97
N GLN A 704 -38.77 -36.36 0.91
CA GLN A 704 -39.37 -35.46 -0.11
C GLN A 704 -38.53 -34.21 -0.32
N VAL A 705 -38.86 -33.49 -1.39
CA VAL A 705 -38.18 -32.25 -1.76
C VAL A 705 -39.12 -31.07 -1.61
N PHE A 706 -38.66 -30.07 -0.86
CA PHE A 706 -39.33 -28.79 -0.74
C PHE A 706 -38.61 -27.78 -1.64
N ASP A 707 -39.35 -27.16 -2.55
CA ASP A 707 -38.85 -26.15 -3.47
C ASP A 707 -39.37 -24.77 -3.03
N PHE A 708 -38.56 -24.04 -2.26
CA PHE A 708 -38.96 -22.73 -1.72
C PHE A 708 -39.08 -21.62 -2.76
N SER A 709 -38.85 -21.92 -4.06
CA SER A 709 -39.18 -20.99 -5.13
C SER A 709 -40.69 -21.03 -5.45
N ARG A 710 -41.41 -22.07 -4.99
CA ARG A 710 -42.86 -22.24 -5.21
C ARG A 710 -43.66 -21.56 -4.11
N ALA A 711 -44.83 -21.06 -4.44
CA ALA A 711 -45.73 -20.35 -3.51
C ALA A 711 -46.28 -21.23 -2.37
N SER A 712 -46.34 -22.53 -2.55
CA SER A 712 -46.78 -23.49 -1.52
C SER A 712 -45.95 -24.77 -1.54
N GLN A 713 -45.87 -25.43 -0.42
CA GLN A 713 -45.20 -26.73 -0.21
C GLN A 713 -46.17 -27.72 0.39
N ASN A 714 -46.17 -28.93 -0.12
CA ASN A 714 -47.01 -30.02 0.39
C ASN A 714 -46.13 -31.03 1.13
N MET A 715 -46.57 -31.49 2.27
CA MET A 715 -45.93 -32.56 3.05
C MET A 715 -46.96 -33.50 3.65
N ILE A 716 -46.60 -34.75 3.81
CA ILE A 716 -47.44 -35.73 4.55
C ILE A 716 -46.78 -35.97 5.88
N VAL A 717 -47.54 -35.78 6.94
CA VAL A 717 -47.17 -36.12 8.32
C VAL A 717 -47.93 -37.38 8.73
N SER A 718 -47.20 -38.47 8.92
CA SER A 718 -47.70 -39.74 9.39
C SER A 718 -47.64 -39.82 10.88
N LEU A 719 -48.77 -40.07 11.53
CA LEU A 719 -48.90 -40.32 12.95
C LEU A 719 -49.05 -41.80 13.18
N LYS A 720 -48.32 -42.36 14.16
CA LYS A 720 -48.42 -43.77 14.53
C LYS A 720 -48.51 -43.91 16.00
N GLN A 721 -49.54 -44.66 16.48
CA GLN A 721 -49.73 -45.02 17.88
C GLN A 721 -49.79 -43.85 18.87
N ILE A 722 -50.35 -42.72 18.44
CA ILE A 722 -50.54 -41.55 19.30
C ILE A 722 -51.51 -41.95 20.42
N ASN A 723 -51.08 -41.72 21.65
CA ASN A 723 -51.83 -42.06 22.86
C ASN A 723 -52.97 -41.04 23.08
N LEU A 724 -54.21 -41.52 22.89
CA LEU A 724 -55.41 -40.69 23.04
C LEU A 724 -55.56 -40.13 24.47
N THR A 725 -55.13 -40.86 25.48
CA THR A 725 -55.17 -40.40 26.88
C THR A 725 -54.24 -39.18 27.04
N THR A 726 -53.04 -39.28 26.58
CA THR A 726 -52.04 -38.19 26.64
C THR A 726 -52.48 -36.98 25.80
N LEU A 727 -53.09 -37.22 24.62
CA LEU A 727 -53.65 -36.16 23.76
C LEU A 727 -54.77 -35.39 24.47
N LEU A 728 -55.73 -36.08 25.07
CA LEU A 728 -56.86 -35.44 25.75
C LEU A 728 -56.43 -34.74 27.04
N GLN A 729 -55.46 -35.24 27.79
CA GLN A 729 -54.91 -34.60 28.99
C GLN A 729 -54.22 -33.26 28.68
N GLN A 730 -53.76 -33.04 27.50
CA GLN A 730 -53.19 -31.75 27.09
C GLN A 730 -54.25 -30.71 26.74
N HIS A 731 -55.49 -31.11 26.51
CA HIS A 731 -56.60 -30.18 26.28
C HIS A 731 -56.99 -29.50 27.60
N PRO A 732 -57.18 -28.17 27.65
CA PRO A 732 -57.51 -27.47 28.90
C PRO A 732 -58.89 -27.86 29.50
N GLY A 733 -59.75 -28.45 28.70
CA GLY A 733 -61.04 -28.93 29.16
C GLY A 733 -60.98 -30.33 29.82
N THR A 734 -61.43 -30.47 31.04
CA THR A 734 -61.37 -31.74 31.79
C THR A 734 -62.58 -32.64 31.51
N GLU A 735 -63.48 -32.20 30.67
CA GLU A 735 -64.78 -32.88 30.40
C GLU A 735 -64.67 -34.09 29.55
N LEU A 736 -63.55 -34.19 28.71
CA LEU A 736 -63.32 -35.32 27.81
C LEU A 736 -62.06 -36.08 28.21
N SER A 737 -62.24 -37.37 28.46
CA SER A 737 -61.14 -38.32 28.68
C SER A 737 -61.29 -39.55 27.84
N GLY A 738 -60.24 -40.27 27.59
CA GLY A 738 -60.35 -41.48 26.79
C GLY A 738 -59.06 -42.29 26.76
N SER A 739 -59.10 -43.47 26.16
CA SER A 739 -57.98 -44.37 25.92
C SER A 739 -58.02 -44.95 24.54
N GLY A 740 -56.86 -45.34 24.02
CA GLY A 740 -56.65 -45.88 22.65
C GLY A 740 -55.42 -45.33 22.02
N ARG A 741 -55.09 -45.90 20.86
CA ARG A 741 -53.94 -45.43 20.04
C ARG A 741 -54.47 -45.01 18.68
N LEU A 742 -54.04 -43.86 18.22
CA LEU A 742 -54.43 -43.23 16.98
C LEU A 742 -53.29 -43.27 15.99
N SER A 743 -53.62 -43.62 14.72
CA SER A 743 -52.70 -43.58 13.60
C SER A 743 -53.40 -42.95 12.41
N GLY A 744 -52.60 -42.28 11.53
CA GLY A 744 -53.12 -41.65 10.31
C GLY A 744 -52.18 -40.78 9.59
N ASP A 745 -52.60 -40.28 8.48
CA ASP A 745 -51.81 -39.40 7.60
C ASP A 745 -52.49 -38.04 7.47
N ILE A 746 -51.71 -37.00 7.69
CA ILE A 746 -52.14 -35.63 7.63
C ILE A 746 -51.38 -34.93 6.49
N PRO A 747 -52.01 -34.75 5.33
CA PRO A 747 -51.41 -33.92 4.26
C PRO A 747 -51.51 -32.46 4.61
N ILE A 748 -50.36 -31.84 4.77
CA ILE A 748 -50.18 -30.45 5.12
C ILE A 748 -49.73 -29.65 3.91
N GLU A 749 -50.35 -28.53 3.65
CA GLU A 749 -49.90 -27.51 2.72
C GLU A 749 -49.40 -26.29 3.51
N VAL A 750 -48.17 -25.83 3.24
CA VAL A 750 -47.58 -24.65 3.82
C VAL A 750 -47.41 -23.60 2.74
N SER A 751 -47.94 -22.42 2.96
CA SER A 751 -47.84 -21.26 2.05
C SER A 751 -47.54 -19.97 2.82
N ALA A 752 -47.35 -18.86 2.12
CA ALA A 752 -47.25 -17.55 2.72
C ALA A 752 -48.47 -17.12 3.56
N LYS A 753 -49.65 -17.72 3.28
CA LYS A 753 -50.90 -17.47 4.01
C LYS A 753 -51.01 -18.27 5.29
N GLY A 754 -50.17 -19.26 5.51
CA GLY A 754 -50.18 -20.13 6.67
C GLY A 754 -50.17 -21.62 6.32
N VAL A 755 -50.56 -22.42 7.28
CA VAL A 755 -50.64 -23.89 7.18
C VAL A 755 -52.09 -24.32 6.97
N ARG A 756 -52.29 -25.28 6.05
CA ARG A 756 -53.60 -25.84 5.75
C ARG A 756 -53.56 -27.36 5.72
N VAL A 757 -54.57 -28.01 6.21
CA VAL A 757 -54.84 -29.44 6.07
C VAL A 757 -56.19 -29.60 5.36
N ILE A 758 -56.17 -30.10 4.12
CA ILE A 758 -57.40 -30.20 3.31
C ILE A 758 -58.17 -31.47 3.66
N LYS A 759 -57.50 -32.60 3.83
CA LYS A 759 -58.10 -33.89 4.00
C LYS A 759 -57.11 -34.84 4.71
N GLY A 760 -56.96 -34.67 6.01
CA GLY A 760 -56.28 -35.60 6.87
C GLY A 760 -57.20 -36.70 7.37
N VAL A 761 -56.65 -37.85 7.66
CA VAL A 761 -57.40 -38.96 8.25
C VAL A 761 -56.59 -39.52 9.43
N VAL A 762 -57.26 -39.64 10.56
CA VAL A 762 -56.71 -40.27 11.75
C VAL A 762 -57.75 -41.30 12.29
N ALA A 763 -57.31 -42.52 12.55
CA ALA A 763 -58.15 -43.57 13.10
C ALA A 763 -57.54 -44.30 14.26
N ALA A 764 -58.35 -44.81 15.14
CA ALA A 764 -57.89 -45.64 16.24
C ALA A 764 -57.49 -47.03 15.73
N GLU A 765 -56.40 -47.55 16.24
CA GLU A 765 -55.96 -48.92 16.00
C GLU A 765 -56.82 -49.95 16.79
N ALA A 766 -56.95 -51.17 16.28
CA ALA A 766 -57.60 -52.26 16.97
C ALA A 766 -56.87 -52.57 18.31
N PRO A 767 -57.56 -52.88 19.37
CA PRO A 767 -59.00 -53.22 19.47
C PRO A 767 -59.95 -52.00 19.71
N GLY A 768 -59.48 -50.78 19.56
CA GLY A 768 -60.25 -49.55 19.85
C GLY A 768 -59.91 -49.02 21.28
N GLY A 769 -60.91 -48.47 21.96
CA GLY A 769 -60.65 -47.81 23.26
C GLY A 769 -61.92 -47.36 23.97
N GLN A 770 -61.76 -46.44 24.89
CA GLN A 770 -62.88 -45.86 25.67
C GLN A 770 -62.87 -44.34 25.53
N LEU A 771 -64.00 -43.72 25.43
CA LEU A 771 -64.19 -42.26 25.52
C LEU A 771 -65.21 -42.00 26.64
N LYS A 772 -64.89 -40.96 27.46
CA LYS A 772 -65.78 -40.47 28.56
C LYS A 772 -65.95 -38.97 28.41
N TYR A 773 -67.17 -38.54 28.20
CA TYR A 773 -67.54 -37.14 28.12
C TYR A 773 -68.45 -36.80 29.35
N GLN A 774 -67.95 -35.97 30.25
CA GLN A 774 -68.60 -35.59 31.47
C GLN A 774 -68.67 -34.06 31.59
N SER A 775 -69.68 -33.47 30.92
CA SER A 775 -69.89 -32.04 30.90
C SER A 775 -71.15 -31.69 31.70
N ALA A 776 -70.97 -30.80 32.71
CA ALA A 776 -72.15 -30.33 33.45
C ALA A 776 -73.11 -29.56 32.57
N ARG A 777 -72.63 -28.82 31.59
CA ARG A 777 -73.40 -28.06 30.62
C ARG A 777 -74.14 -28.99 29.67
N ALA A 778 -73.49 -30.04 29.19
CA ALA A 778 -74.13 -31.04 28.31
C ALA A 778 -75.24 -31.85 29.11
N ALA A 779 -74.97 -32.13 30.39
CA ALA A 779 -75.93 -32.79 31.25
C ALA A 779 -77.17 -31.94 31.49
N GLU A 780 -77.06 -30.63 31.61
CA GLU A 780 -78.18 -29.72 31.71
C GLU A 780 -79.01 -29.67 30.39
N LEU A 781 -78.37 -29.59 29.27
CA LEU A 781 -79.00 -29.61 27.96
C LEU A 781 -79.76 -30.96 27.72
N ALA A 782 -79.18 -32.05 28.21
CA ALA A 782 -79.77 -33.38 28.16
C ALA A 782 -81.09 -33.51 28.88
N LYS A 783 -81.39 -32.66 29.88
CA LYS A 783 -82.67 -32.62 30.63
C LYS A 783 -83.80 -32.09 29.75
N THR A 784 -83.53 -31.24 28.84
CA THR A 784 -84.48 -30.51 27.97
C THR A 784 -84.63 -31.11 26.56
N GLN A 785 -83.60 -31.83 26.02
CA GLN A 785 -83.64 -32.39 24.73
C GLN A 785 -83.38 -33.91 24.70
N PRO A 786 -84.37 -34.77 24.29
CA PRO A 786 -84.22 -36.22 24.25
C PRO A 786 -83.10 -36.78 23.46
N SER A 787 -82.76 -36.13 22.35
CA SER A 787 -81.64 -36.53 21.49
C SER A 787 -80.28 -36.28 22.14
N MET A 788 -80.14 -35.17 22.87
CA MET A 788 -78.93 -34.84 23.64
C MET A 788 -78.78 -35.76 24.85
N LYS A 789 -79.89 -36.21 25.50
CA LYS A 789 -79.81 -37.14 26.55
C LYS A 789 -79.15 -38.44 26.16
N LEU A 790 -79.62 -39.04 25.04
CA LEU A 790 -79.06 -40.28 24.54
C LEU A 790 -77.55 -40.15 24.18
N LEU A 791 -77.16 -39.00 23.59
CA LEU A 791 -75.82 -38.75 23.25
C LEU A 791 -74.91 -38.62 24.50
N VAL A 792 -75.34 -37.88 25.53
CA VAL A 792 -74.55 -37.69 26.74
C VAL A 792 -74.51 -39.00 27.57
N GLU A 793 -75.56 -39.76 27.64
CA GLU A 793 -75.59 -41.09 28.29
C GLU A 793 -74.69 -42.09 27.53
N ALA A 794 -74.67 -42.08 26.16
CA ALA A 794 -73.81 -42.91 25.38
C ALA A 794 -72.34 -42.56 25.60
N LEU A 795 -71.98 -41.28 25.60
CA LEU A 795 -70.61 -40.83 25.74
C LEU A 795 -70.06 -40.80 27.16
N ASN A 796 -70.88 -40.97 28.18
CA ASN A 796 -70.48 -41.03 29.61
C ASN A 796 -69.55 -42.22 29.91
N ASP A 797 -69.64 -43.36 29.14
CA ASP A 797 -68.73 -44.51 29.24
C ASP A 797 -68.72 -45.28 27.89
N PHE A 798 -68.26 -44.65 26.80
CA PHE A 798 -68.35 -45.19 25.46
C PHE A 798 -67.16 -46.01 25.08
N HIS A 799 -67.34 -47.33 24.90
CA HIS A 799 -66.33 -48.27 24.42
C HIS A 799 -66.44 -48.36 22.91
N TYR A 800 -65.48 -47.79 22.22
CA TYR A 800 -65.46 -47.75 20.76
C TYR A 800 -64.56 -48.86 20.17
N SER A 801 -65.01 -49.49 19.11
CA SER A 801 -64.22 -50.35 18.25
C SER A 801 -63.72 -49.63 17.00
N VAL A 802 -64.42 -48.57 16.56
CA VAL A 802 -64.03 -47.67 15.52
C VAL A 802 -64.09 -46.25 16.04
N LEU A 803 -62.96 -45.57 15.92
CA LEU A 803 -62.88 -44.13 15.97
C LEU A 803 -62.08 -43.70 14.71
N SER A 804 -62.72 -42.97 13.85
CA SER A 804 -62.05 -42.39 12.66
C SER A 804 -62.41 -40.92 12.59
N SER A 805 -61.44 -40.07 12.32
CA SER A 805 -61.67 -38.66 12.19
C SER A 805 -61.09 -38.14 10.88
N GLY A 806 -61.91 -37.47 10.13
CA GLY A 806 -61.42 -36.56 9.08
C GLY A 806 -60.87 -35.30 9.75
N VAL A 807 -59.74 -34.87 9.36
CA VAL A 807 -59.03 -33.69 9.91
C VAL A 807 -58.90 -32.64 8.79
N SER A 808 -59.43 -31.46 9.01
CA SER A 808 -59.19 -30.30 8.15
C SER A 808 -58.81 -29.10 9.00
N TYR A 809 -57.90 -28.31 8.50
CA TYR A 809 -57.37 -27.12 9.14
C TYR A 809 -57.21 -26.00 8.10
N ASP A 810 -57.79 -24.87 8.37
CA ASP A 810 -57.77 -23.73 7.46
C ASP A 810 -56.67 -22.70 7.82
N GLU A 811 -56.46 -21.78 6.90
CA GLU A 811 -55.46 -20.72 7.03
C GLU A 811 -55.77 -19.71 8.20
N ASN A 812 -57.03 -19.68 8.66
CA ASN A 812 -57.46 -18.83 9.75
C ASN A 812 -57.27 -19.49 11.16
N GLY A 813 -56.77 -20.71 11.17
CA GLY A 813 -56.51 -21.44 12.42
C GLY A 813 -57.62 -22.33 12.90
N LYS A 814 -58.64 -22.53 12.06
CA LYS A 814 -59.83 -23.31 12.42
C LYS A 814 -59.61 -24.81 12.09
N LEU A 815 -59.62 -25.62 13.13
CA LEU A 815 -59.53 -27.07 13.06
C LEU A 815 -60.94 -27.64 13.05
N LEU A 816 -61.25 -28.44 12.04
CA LEU A 816 -62.50 -29.22 11.95
C LEU A 816 -62.16 -30.69 12.00
N LEU A 817 -62.72 -31.39 12.99
CA LEU A 817 -62.65 -32.86 13.12
C LEU A 817 -63.98 -33.47 12.83
N SER A 818 -64.09 -34.30 11.80
CA SER A 818 -65.29 -35.07 11.49
C SER A 818 -65.10 -36.47 12.02
N VAL A 819 -65.56 -36.69 13.26
CA VAL A 819 -65.33 -37.92 14.00
C VAL A 819 -66.46 -38.91 13.80
N ARG A 820 -66.13 -40.12 13.34
CA ARG A 820 -67.03 -41.29 13.30
C ARG A 820 -66.61 -42.22 14.43
N LEU A 821 -67.60 -42.56 15.27
CA LEU A 821 -67.47 -43.46 16.39
C LEU A 821 -68.42 -44.63 16.22
N GLU A 822 -67.92 -45.85 16.32
CA GLU A 822 -68.73 -47.04 16.39
C GLU A 822 -68.38 -47.80 17.65
N GLY A 823 -69.32 -48.12 18.45
CA GLY A 823 -69.10 -48.75 19.78
C GLY A 823 -70.33 -48.99 20.56
N LYS A 824 -70.16 -49.05 21.85
CA LYS A 824 -71.30 -49.26 22.83
C LYS A 824 -70.98 -48.63 24.14
N ASN A 825 -72.03 -48.26 24.89
CA ASN A 825 -71.92 -48.09 26.32
C ASN A 825 -72.41 -49.30 26.99
N PRO A 826 -71.63 -50.05 27.78
CA PRO A 826 -72.08 -51.31 28.48
C PRO A 826 -73.24 -51.15 29.38
N LYS A 827 -73.47 -49.93 29.93
CA LYS A 827 -74.50 -49.61 30.87
C LYS A 827 -75.76 -49.09 30.20
N LEU A 828 -75.74 -48.75 28.93
CA LEU A 828 -76.87 -48.21 28.22
C LEU A 828 -77.52 -49.30 27.34
N GLU A 829 -78.87 -49.51 27.50
CA GLU A 829 -79.67 -50.50 26.73
C GLU A 829 -79.02 -51.89 26.57
N LYS A 830 -78.43 -52.42 27.63
CA LYS A 830 -77.71 -53.70 27.64
C LYS A 830 -76.56 -53.78 26.66
N GLY A 831 -75.86 -52.68 26.37
CA GLY A 831 -74.67 -52.62 25.44
C GLY A 831 -75.01 -52.59 23.97
N ARG A 832 -76.10 -52.06 23.55
CA ARG A 832 -76.54 -51.91 22.18
C ARG A 832 -75.46 -51.17 21.35
N PRO A 833 -75.14 -51.62 20.15
CA PRO A 833 -74.21 -50.85 19.28
C PRO A 833 -74.76 -49.48 18.92
N ILE A 834 -73.94 -48.48 19.01
CA ILE A 834 -74.22 -47.08 18.65
C ILE A 834 -73.17 -46.53 17.70
N ASN A 835 -73.67 -45.89 16.65
CA ASN A 835 -72.89 -45.19 15.71
C ASN A 835 -73.07 -43.68 15.81
N LEU A 836 -72.04 -42.92 16.08
CA LEU A 836 -72.07 -41.47 16.23
C LEU A 836 -71.24 -40.82 15.18
N ASN A 837 -71.70 -39.74 14.53
CA ASN A 837 -70.90 -38.79 13.76
C ASN A 837 -70.95 -37.46 14.46
N VAL A 838 -69.78 -36.96 14.81
CA VAL A 838 -69.61 -35.69 15.58
C VAL A 838 -68.66 -34.80 14.82
N ASN A 839 -69.06 -33.59 14.57
CA ASN A 839 -68.18 -32.56 14.05
C ASN A 839 -67.70 -31.69 15.22
N LEU A 840 -66.41 -31.63 15.44
CA LEU A 840 -65.76 -30.76 16.40
C LEU A 840 -65.05 -29.64 15.69
N GLU A 841 -65.27 -28.46 16.15
CA GLU A 841 -64.66 -27.26 15.62
C GLU A 841 -63.86 -26.59 16.75
N GLU A 842 -62.59 -26.29 16.48
CA GLU A 842 -61.66 -25.73 17.47
C GLU A 842 -60.85 -24.62 16.84
N ASP A 843 -60.59 -23.54 17.56
CA ASP A 843 -59.60 -22.52 17.25
C ASP A 843 -58.22 -22.96 17.77
N LEU A 844 -57.42 -23.55 16.90
CA LEU A 844 -56.13 -24.13 17.33
C LEU A 844 -55.12 -23.09 17.81
N PRO A 845 -55.00 -21.88 17.23
CA PRO A 845 -54.20 -20.80 17.78
C PRO A 845 -54.60 -20.41 19.20
N ALA A 846 -55.88 -20.23 19.49
CA ALA A 846 -56.39 -19.90 20.81
C ALA A 846 -56.16 -21.04 21.83
N LEU A 847 -56.36 -22.29 21.37
CA LEU A 847 -56.05 -23.48 22.17
C LEU A 847 -54.58 -23.54 22.54
N LEU A 848 -53.67 -23.41 21.57
CA LEU A 848 -52.22 -23.43 21.79
C LEU A 848 -51.78 -22.28 22.69
N ALA A 849 -52.31 -21.08 22.52
CA ALA A 849 -52.04 -19.95 23.39
C ALA A 849 -52.44 -20.21 24.86
N SER A 850 -53.60 -20.83 25.08
CA SER A 850 -54.03 -21.21 26.43
C SER A 850 -53.13 -22.26 27.06
N MET A 851 -52.61 -23.20 26.28
CA MET A 851 -51.66 -24.23 26.74
C MET A 851 -50.28 -23.62 27.04
N GLN A 852 -49.86 -22.62 26.29
CA GLN A 852 -48.60 -21.90 26.56
C GLN A 852 -48.63 -21.09 27.85
N LEU A 853 -49.77 -20.47 28.18
CA LEU A 853 -49.95 -19.73 29.41
C LEU A 853 -49.81 -20.60 30.67
N SER A 854 -50.10 -21.89 30.56
CA SER A 854 -50.00 -22.87 31.64
C SER A 854 -48.59 -23.50 31.76
N SER A 855 -47.72 -23.27 30.77
CA SER A 855 -46.40 -23.87 30.72
C SER A 855 -45.29 -22.92 31.17
N LYS A 856 -44.17 -23.46 31.73
CA LYS A 856 -42.98 -22.71 32.16
C LYS A 856 -42.31 -21.85 31.08
N VAL A 857 -42.83 -21.83 29.84
CA VAL A 857 -42.31 -21.04 28.73
C VAL A 857 -42.39 -19.56 29.02
N THR A 858 -43.45 -19.12 29.67
CA THR A 858 -43.66 -17.72 30.05
C THR A 858 -42.62 -17.21 31.05
N ASP A 859 -42.13 -18.06 31.95
CA ASP A 859 -41.13 -17.68 32.95
C ASP A 859 -39.74 -17.52 32.36
N ILE A 860 -39.38 -18.34 31.38
CA ILE A 860 -38.08 -18.26 30.68
C ILE A 860 -38.02 -16.99 29.78
N VAL A 861 -39.11 -16.67 29.09
CA VAL A 861 -39.21 -15.46 28.25
C VAL A 861 -39.21 -14.20 29.12
N LYS A 862 -39.96 -14.17 30.22
CA LYS A 862 -39.96 -13.02 31.18
C LYS A 862 -38.60 -12.80 31.82
N LYS A 863 -37.91 -13.84 32.24
CA LYS A 863 -36.61 -13.74 32.87
C LYS A 863 -35.59 -13.18 31.89
N ARG A 864 -35.64 -13.57 30.62
CA ARG A 864 -34.73 -13.03 29.59
C ARG A 864 -35.02 -11.60 29.19
N LEU A 865 -36.28 -11.21 29.08
CA LEU A 865 -36.62 -9.80 28.84
C LEU A 865 -36.08 -8.93 30.00
N GLN A 866 -36.17 -9.39 31.24
CA GLN A 866 -35.56 -8.69 32.36
C GLN A 866 -34.04 -8.65 32.32
N ASP A 867 -33.37 -9.76 31.97
CA ASP A 867 -31.92 -9.85 31.85
C ASP A 867 -31.38 -8.95 30.69
N THR A 868 -32.09 -8.90 29.56
CA THR A 868 -31.75 -8.04 28.42
C THR A 868 -31.92 -6.55 28.75
N ILE A 869 -32.99 -6.20 29.48
CA ILE A 869 -33.23 -4.82 29.96
C ILE A 869 -32.17 -4.39 30.98
N GLN A 870 -31.76 -5.27 31.88
CA GLN A 870 -30.69 -4.98 32.85
C GLN A 870 -29.32 -4.85 32.19
N GLN A 871 -28.99 -5.67 31.19
CA GLN A 871 -27.73 -5.56 30.46
C GLN A 871 -27.65 -4.28 29.62
N ASN A 872 -28.72 -3.88 28.95
CA ASN A 872 -28.76 -2.62 28.21
C ASN A 872 -28.62 -1.39 29.13
N SER A 873 -29.21 -1.45 30.34
CA SER A 873 -29.04 -0.38 31.33
C SER A 873 -27.64 -0.35 31.95
N ALA A 874 -26.98 -1.48 32.12
CA ALA A 874 -25.62 -1.56 32.62
C ALA A 874 -24.59 -1.06 31.56
N GLN A 875 -24.81 -1.35 30.28
CA GLN A 875 -23.99 -0.81 29.18
C GLN A 875 -24.17 0.70 28.99
N GLN A 876 -25.36 1.24 29.18
CA GLN A 876 -25.56 2.69 29.16
C GLN A 876 -24.87 3.41 30.32
N ASN A 877 -24.85 2.81 31.53
CA ASN A 877 -24.18 3.40 32.70
C ASN A 877 -22.64 3.30 32.61
N SER A 878 -22.08 2.24 32.05
CA SER A 878 -20.63 2.13 31.83
C SER A 878 -20.11 3.07 30.74
N ALA A 879 -20.94 3.42 29.75
CA ALA A 879 -20.58 4.39 28.71
C ALA A 879 -20.58 5.86 29.20
N LEU A 880 -21.22 6.11 30.36
CA LEU A 880 -21.26 7.42 31.02
C LEU A 880 -20.13 7.62 32.04
N GLU A 881 -19.46 6.56 32.49
CA GLU A 881 -18.34 6.64 33.45
C GLU A 881 -16.93 6.78 32.78
N GLU A 882 -16.79 6.60 31.46
CA GLU A 882 -15.53 6.78 30.75
C GLU A 882 -15.33 8.17 30.07
N ILE A 883 -15.80 9.26 30.70
CA ILE A 883 -15.37 10.61 30.29
C ILE A 883 -14.17 11.01 31.17
N PRO A 884 -12.93 11.03 30.68
CA PRO A 884 -11.81 11.51 31.48
C PRO A 884 -11.96 13.01 31.68
N THR A 885 -12.18 13.43 32.94
CA THR A 885 -12.08 14.83 33.35
C THR A 885 -10.67 15.33 33.14
N LEU A 886 -10.48 16.17 32.12
CA LEU A 886 -9.27 16.98 31.91
C LEU A 886 -9.09 17.92 33.10
N LYS A 887 -8.17 17.56 34.02
CA LYS A 887 -7.68 18.49 35.05
C LYS A 887 -6.75 19.50 34.36
N VAL A 888 -7.25 20.68 34.08
CA VAL A 888 -6.43 21.87 33.83
C VAL A 888 -5.79 22.26 35.17
N LYS A 889 -4.46 22.24 35.27
CA LYS A 889 -3.72 22.90 36.35
C LYS A 889 -3.36 24.33 35.93
N PRO A 890 -3.37 25.27 36.85
CA PRO A 890 -3.19 26.71 36.62
C PRO A 890 -1.81 27.10 36.10
#